data_2c9683cfce7bade50d7292a2e9aeda85
#
_entry.id   2c9683cfce7bade50d7292a2e9aeda85
#
_cell.length_a   1.000
_cell.length_b   1.000
_cell.length_c   1.000
_cell.angle_alpha   90.00
_cell.angle_beta   90.00
_cell.angle_gamma   90.00
#
_symmetry.space_group_name_H-M   'P 1'
#
loop_
_entity.id
_entity.type
_entity.pdbx_description
1 polymer ?
#
loop_
_entity_poly.entity_id
_entity_poly.type
_entity_poly.pdbx_seq_one_letter_code
_entity_poly.pdbx_strand_id
1 'polypeptide(L)'
;MSDTVMSPAPASSRPVRRRLDHDAGAGLLVGPFAGSLAEPADFATRHIGISPADEAAMLTAVEAGSLAELIDEIVPAGIRRHDTMQLPPAVSEAAALEELRRIAATNRVLTSFIGQGYHATRTPAVILRNVLENPAWYTAYTPYQAEIAQGRMEALVNFQTMICDLTAMPIANASLLDEATAAAEAMTLARRVATSTSGRFLVDRRCHPQVIEVLATRAEPLGIDLVVGDVRDLLARGDCFGVLVPYPATDGEVPDWRGLAEIVHAGQAILCVTADPLALTVLVPPGEWGADIVVGTTQRFGMPPGCGGPHAAFFACRDEFKRSLPGRLVGVSVDAAGRPAYRLALQTREQHIRREKATSNICTAQVLPAVVASMYAVYHGPEGLERIARRVAGLTAVLAVGMRQLGITVENAHAFDTLGLATGGRTQDILARALALGMNLRQLSGTTLGVTLDETTQPADVIRLWEAAAAPGQAVPEFVACETAAVPLVPAALRRTSRFLEHPVFHAYRSETAMLRYLRELADRDLALDRTMIPLGSCTMKLNATSEMIPITWPEFAAIHPFAPADQREGYRVLEQQLVAWLAAATGYAGISLQPNAGSQGEYAGLLAIRAWQKSRGQGHRTICLIPASAHGTNPASAQLAGMEVVVIGCDAEGNVDLAELEAKCRQHTDRLAAVMITYPSTHGVFETEVRRLCEIVHAHGGRVYVDGANMNALVGLAAAGEFGGDVSHLNLHKTFCIPHGGGGPGVGPVCVVADLVPFLPGHATGGLPDRPVGAVSAAPLGNAAVLPISWMYCRMMGPDGLRNATAAAILAANYVSVRLRGHYPTLYAGPGGRVAHECILDLRPLKETAGVSAEDVAKRLVDYGFHAPTLSFPVPGTLMVEPTESESLAELDRFVEAMIAIRDEIRRIEAGEWPRDSNPLVNAPHTAASVTADVWTHPYSRTEAAFPVPELKRGKYWPPVGRVDNVHGDRNLFCSCVPVAAWAEPSADTE
;
A
#
# COMPACT_ATOMS: atom_id res chain seq x y z
N MET A 1 0.02 -70.36 -30.49
CA MET A 1 1.17 -70.11 -31.35
C MET A 1 1.73 -68.82 -30.89
N SER A 2 2.82 -68.97 -30.22
CA SER A 2 3.96 -68.22 -29.77
C SER A 2 3.72 -66.74 -29.34
N ASP A 3 3.66 -66.61 -28.07
CA ASP A 3 3.97 -65.38 -27.27
C ASP A 3 5.45 -65.00 -27.51
N THR A 4 5.69 -63.74 -27.83
CA THR A 4 7.04 -63.16 -27.67
C THR A 4 6.92 -61.96 -26.71
N VAL A 5 7.27 -62.18 -25.47
CA VAL A 5 7.45 -61.15 -24.44
C VAL A 5 8.70 -60.34 -24.81
N MET A 6 8.52 -59.07 -25.12
CA MET A 6 9.65 -58.11 -25.21
C MET A 6 9.98 -57.56 -23.83
N SER A 7 11.20 -57.83 -23.42
CA SER A 7 11.86 -57.30 -22.24
C SER A 7 12.14 -55.79 -22.43
N PRO A 8 12.00 -54.91 -21.43
CA PRO A 8 12.30 -53.51 -21.57
C PRO A 8 13.83 -53.29 -21.60
N ALA A 9 14.25 -52.45 -22.57
CA ALA A 9 15.63 -51.99 -22.69
C ALA A 9 16.06 -51.16 -21.47
N PRO A 10 17.36 -51.19 -21.07
CA PRO A 10 17.86 -50.43 -19.94
C PRO A 10 17.82 -48.93 -20.21
N ALA A 11 17.39 -48.18 -19.19
CA ALA A 11 17.35 -46.71 -19.21
C ALA A 11 18.72 -46.13 -19.56
N SER A 12 18.78 -45.33 -20.61
CA SER A 12 19.96 -44.54 -20.97
C SER A 12 20.22 -43.51 -19.85
N SER A 13 21.39 -43.61 -19.23
CA SER A 13 21.93 -42.62 -18.32
C SER A 13 21.98 -41.23 -18.99
N ARG A 14 21.14 -40.31 -18.60
CA ARG A 14 21.29 -38.90 -18.96
C ARG A 14 22.63 -38.40 -18.39
N PRO A 15 23.42 -37.65 -19.17
CA PRO A 15 24.63 -37.07 -18.64
C PRO A 15 24.29 -36.11 -17.53
N VAL A 16 24.87 -36.31 -16.34
CA VAL A 16 24.84 -35.38 -15.21
C VAL A 16 25.51 -34.11 -15.69
N ARG A 17 24.72 -33.06 -15.94
CA ARG A 17 25.23 -31.70 -16.12
C ARG A 17 25.94 -31.32 -14.81
N ARG A 18 27.28 -31.27 -14.86
CA ARG A 18 28.07 -30.64 -13.79
C ARG A 18 27.58 -29.21 -13.66
N ARG A 19 27.01 -28.85 -12.53
CA ARG A 19 26.74 -27.46 -12.16
C ARG A 19 28.09 -26.75 -12.07
N LEU A 20 28.32 -25.83 -12.98
CA LEU A 20 29.37 -24.82 -12.81
C LEU A 20 28.77 -23.79 -11.82
N ASP A 21 29.40 -23.58 -10.69
CA ASP A 21 29.09 -22.48 -9.81
C ASP A 21 29.30 -21.16 -10.57
N HIS A 22 28.34 -20.25 -10.59
CA HIS A 22 28.41 -18.99 -11.32
C HIS A 22 29.61 -18.11 -10.89
N ASP A 23 30.08 -18.23 -9.65
CA ASP A 23 31.32 -17.57 -9.20
C ASP A 23 32.60 -18.15 -9.83
N ALA A 24 32.55 -19.38 -10.31
CA ALA A 24 33.71 -19.97 -11.01
C ALA A 24 33.80 -19.53 -12.48
N GLY A 25 32.72 -18.97 -13.04
CA GLY A 25 32.64 -18.53 -14.43
C GLY A 25 33.42 -17.24 -14.73
N ALA A 26 33.47 -16.32 -13.78
CA ALA A 26 34.16 -15.05 -13.97
C ALA A 26 35.69 -15.21 -14.08
N GLY A 27 36.25 -16.28 -13.49
CA GLY A 27 37.67 -16.60 -13.61
C GLY A 27 38.09 -17.40 -14.86
N LEU A 28 37.14 -17.87 -15.68
CA LEU A 28 37.39 -18.74 -16.86
C LEU A 28 37.48 -17.97 -18.16
N LEU A 29 37.09 -16.67 -18.18
CA LEU A 29 37.07 -15.88 -19.40
C LEU A 29 38.39 -15.08 -19.57
N VAL A 30 39.48 -15.76 -19.93
CA VAL A 30 40.80 -15.17 -20.07
C VAL A 30 41.30 -15.29 -21.54
N GLY A 31 40.46 -14.93 -22.48
CA GLY A 31 40.81 -15.03 -23.90
C GLY A 31 40.41 -13.79 -24.69
N PRO A 32 40.71 -13.74 -25.99
CA PRO A 32 40.38 -12.59 -26.86
C PRO A 32 38.86 -12.30 -26.96
N PHE A 33 38.02 -13.21 -26.50
CA PHE A 33 36.57 -13.10 -26.48
C PHE A 33 36.00 -12.90 -25.08
N ALA A 34 36.84 -12.72 -24.04
CA ALA A 34 36.38 -12.65 -22.64
C ALA A 34 35.21 -11.66 -22.45
N GLY A 35 35.29 -10.47 -23.00
CA GLY A 35 34.26 -9.46 -22.91
C GLY A 35 32.98 -9.76 -23.71
N SER A 36 33.07 -10.54 -24.78
CA SER A 36 31.94 -10.91 -25.65
C SER A 36 31.25 -12.22 -25.26
N LEU A 37 31.89 -13.04 -24.40
CA LEU A 37 31.32 -14.27 -23.85
C LEU A 37 30.64 -14.09 -22.48
N ALA A 38 30.88 -12.96 -21.80
CA ALA A 38 30.17 -12.63 -20.59
C ALA A 38 28.73 -12.26 -20.90
N GLU A 39 27.80 -12.71 -20.10
CA GLU A 39 26.41 -12.28 -20.20
C GLU A 39 26.33 -10.80 -19.80
N PRO A 40 25.75 -9.92 -20.63
CA PRO A 40 25.70 -8.50 -20.32
C PRO A 40 24.77 -8.24 -19.15
N ALA A 41 25.25 -7.52 -18.12
CA ALA A 41 24.45 -6.98 -17.03
C ALA A 41 23.93 -5.60 -17.46
N ASP A 42 23.02 -5.57 -18.43
CA ASP A 42 22.58 -4.35 -19.13
C ASP A 42 21.27 -3.75 -18.59
N PHE A 43 20.70 -4.28 -17.52
CA PHE A 43 19.42 -3.79 -16.97
C PHE A 43 19.45 -2.30 -16.61
N ALA A 44 20.55 -1.79 -16.05
CA ALA A 44 20.66 -0.37 -15.71
C ALA A 44 20.44 0.54 -16.94
N THR A 45 20.93 0.14 -18.11
CA THR A 45 20.74 0.89 -19.38
C THR A 45 19.33 0.77 -19.95
N ARG A 46 18.53 -0.19 -19.49
CA ARG A 46 17.11 -0.35 -19.83
C ARG A 46 16.19 0.35 -18.85
N HIS A 47 16.63 0.48 -17.58
CA HIS A 47 15.89 1.18 -16.53
C HIS A 47 16.09 2.71 -16.63
N ILE A 48 17.35 3.17 -16.81
CA ILE A 48 17.65 4.59 -16.96
C ILE A 48 17.24 5.00 -18.38
N GLY A 49 16.30 5.94 -18.47
CA GLY A 49 15.65 6.29 -19.74
C GLY A 49 16.49 7.14 -20.69
N ILE A 50 17.57 7.76 -20.20
CA ILE A 50 18.47 8.60 -21.00
C ILE A 50 19.68 7.80 -21.50
N SER A 51 20.01 7.96 -22.80
CA SER A 51 21.23 7.41 -23.40
C SER A 51 22.44 8.31 -23.07
N PRO A 52 23.70 7.85 -23.29
CA PRO A 52 24.88 8.71 -23.14
C PRO A 52 24.85 9.97 -24.03
N ALA A 53 24.20 9.91 -25.18
CA ALA A 53 24.02 11.07 -26.05
C ALA A 53 23.00 12.06 -25.46
N ASP A 54 21.91 11.55 -24.88
CA ASP A 54 20.93 12.37 -24.18
C ASP A 54 21.52 13.02 -22.94
N GLU A 55 22.31 12.29 -22.15
CA GLU A 55 23.04 12.81 -20.99
C GLU A 55 23.94 13.99 -21.39
N ALA A 56 24.71 13.86 -22.45
CA ALA A 56 25.57 14.92 -22.96
C ALA A 56 24.77 16.16 -23.42
N ALA A 57 23.62 15.97 -24.07
CA ALA A 57 22.71 17.05 -24.46
C ALA A 57 22.10 17.75 -23.24
N MET A 58 21.65 16.98 -22.23
CA MET A 58 21.10 17.53 -20.99
C MET A 58 22.15 18.28 -20.18
N LEU A 59 23.39 17.76 -20.06
CA LEU A 59 24.50 18.42 -19.38
C LEU A 59 24.84 19.75 -20.05
N THR A 60 24.82 19.80 -21.39
CA THR A 60 25.00 21.05 -22.15
C THR A 60 23.90 22.05 -21.82
N ALA A 61 22.64 21.60 -21.74
CA ALA A 61 21.50 22.47 -21.42
C ALA A 61 21.55 23.02 -19.99
N VAL A 62 22.07 22.26 -19.05
CA VAL A 62 22.24 22.69 -17.65
C VAL A 62 23.59 23.36 -17.37
N GLU A 63 24.42 23.56 -18.41
CA GLU A 63 25.74 24.20 -18.31
C GLU A 63 26.69 23.53 -17.31
N ALA A 64 26.74 22.18 -17.32
CA ALA A 64 27.65 21.36 -16.54
C ALA A 64 28.62 20.59 -17.46
N GLY A 65 29.89 20.49 -17.09
CA GLY A 65 30.93 19.83 -17.89
C GLY A 65 30.84 18.31 -17.85
N SER A 66 30.28 17.75 -16.77
CA SER A 66 30.05 16.32 -16.59
C SER A 66 28.98 16.05 -15.53
N LEU A 67 28.44 14.82 -15.52
CA LEU A 67 27.49 14.38 -14.51
C LEU A 67 28.14 14.42 -13.11
N ALA A 68 29.42 14.06 -12.99
CA ALA A 68 30.16 14.11 -11.73
C ALA A 68 30.29 15.55 -11.19
N GLU A 69 30.61 16.51 -12.07
CA GLU A 69 30.68 17.92 -11.71
C GLU A 69 29.32 18.45 -11.25
N LEU A 70 28.24 18.13 -11.94
CA LEU A 70 26.87 18.50 -11.55
C LEU A 70 26.52 17.96 -10.16
N ILE A 71 26.84 16.71 -9.89
CA ILE A 71 26.59 16.07 -8.57
C ILE A 71 27.45 16.76 -7.50
N ASP A 72 28.70 17.12 -7.81
CA ASP A 72 29.61 17.82 -6.92
C ASP A 72 29.15 19.25 -6.57
N GLU A 73 28.42 19.90 -7.48
CA GLU A 73 27.80 21.21 -7.21
C GLU A 73 26.56 21.09 -6.30
N ILE A 74 25.79 20.00 -6.43
CA ILE A 74 24.47 19.87 -5.82
C ILE A 74 24.52 19.20 -4.45
N VAL A 75 25.24 18.09 -4.33
CA VAL A 75 25.31 17.32 -3.08
C VAL A 75 26.35 17.95 -2.15
N PRO A 76 25.94 18.38 -0.93
CA PRO A 76 26.88 19.03 0.01
C PRO A 76 28.08 18.15 0.31
N ALA A 77 29.29 18.72 0.22
CA ALA A 77 30.52 17.99 0.41
C ALA A 77 30.63 17.28 1.78
N GLY A 78 30.01 17.86 2.80
CA GLY A 78 30.01 17.29 4.16
C GLY A 78 29.24 15.99 4.33
N ILE A 79 28.35 15.63 3.39
CA ILE A 79 27.53 14.41 3.46
C ILE A 79 27.79 13.45 2.29
N ARG A 80 28.60 13.86 1.32
CA ARG A 80 28.85 13.12 0.09
C ARG A 80 29.61 11.82 0.36
N ARG A 81 29.11 10.72 -0.21
CA ARG A 81 29.80 9.41 -0.19
C ARG A 81 30.75 9.29 -1.37
N HIS A 82 31.94 8.78 -1.09
CA HIS A 82 32.96 8.47 -2.11
C HIS A 82 33.15 6.95 -2.28
N ASP A 83 32.76 6.17 -1.29
CA ASP A 83 32.89 4.73 -1.30
C ASP A 83 31.74 4.06 -2.07
N THR A 84 32.06 2.95 -2.74
CA THR A 84 31.05 2.11 -3.38
C THR A 84 30.20 1.39 -2.35
N MET A 85 28.88 1.40 -2.52
CA MET A 85 27.96 0.69 -1.64
C MET A 85 28.27 -0.82 -1.63
N GLN A 86 28.17 -1.44 -0.47
CA GLN A 86 28.43 -2.87 -0.28
C GLN A 86 27.23 -3.70 -0.75
N LEU A 87 27.01 -3.74 -2.07
CA LEU A 87 26.05 -4.58 -2.74
C LEU A 87 26.78 -5.54 -3.70
N PRO A 88 26.19 -6.70 -4.06
CA PRO A 88 26.75 -7.55 -5.10
C PRO A 88 26.72 -6.82 -6.45
N PRO A 89 27.65 -7.15 -7.38
CA PRO A 89 27.64 -6.60 -8.73
C PRO A 89 26.33 -6.86 -9.45
N ALA A 90 25.95 -5.98 -10.37
CA ALA A 90 24.78 -6.16 -11.23
C ALA A 90 24.81 -7.50 -11.98
N VAL A 91 23.61 -8.06 -12.23
CA VAL A 91 23.45 -9.25 -13.09
C VAL A 91 22.37 -9.00 -14.14
N SER A 92 22.31 -9.83 -15.17
CA SER A 92 21.24 -9.78 -16.17
C SER A 92 19.88 -10.12 -15.54
N GLU A 93 18.79 -9.72 -16.21
CA GLU A 93 17.41 -10.06 -15.80
C GLU A 93 17.23 -11.58 -15.67
N ALA A 94 17.76 -12.35 -16.63
CA ALA A 94 17.69 -13.82 -16.61
C ALA A 94 18.41 -14.41 -15.40
N ALA A 95 19.62 -13.94 -15.11
CA ALA A 95 20.42 -14.39 -13.98
C ALA A 95 19.76 -14.02 -12.63
N ALA A 96 19.20 -12.82 -12.50
CA ALA A 96 18.46 -12.39 -11.30
C ALA A 96 17.22 -13.26 -11.07
N LEU A 97 16.42 -13.50 -12.10
CA LEU A 97 15.24 -14.39 -12.01
C LEU A 97 15.65 -15.82 -11.64
N GLU A 98 16.76 -16.36 -12.20
CA GLU A 98 17.24 -17.69 -11.83
C GLU A 98 17.74 -17.74 -10.38
N GLU A 99 18.48 -16.72 -9.92
CA GLU A 99 18.93 -16.61 -8.53
C GLU A 99 17.74 -16.55 -7.57
N LEU A 100 16.77 -15.69 -7.86
CA LEU A 100 15.57 -15.57 -7.03
C LEU A 100 14.72 -16.85 -7.05
N ARG A 101 14.66 -17.55 -8.20
CA ARG A 101 13.97 -18.86 -8.29
C ARG A 101 14.62 -19.88 -7.38
N ARG A 102 15.97 -19.91 -7.28
CA ARG A 102 16.68 -20.79 -6.35
C ARG A 102 16.39 -20.44 -4.88
N ILE A 103 16.31 -19.16 -4.55
CA ILE A 103 15.91 -18.68 -3.21
C ILE A 103 14.46 -19.12 -2.93
N ALA A 104 13.53 -18.83 -3.82
CA ALA A 104 12.12 -19.20 -3.71
C ALA A 104 11.92 -20.71 -3.48
N ALA A 105 12.68 -21.54 -4.21
CA ALA A 105 12.61 -23.01 -4.10
C ALA A 105 13.04 -23.56 -2.73
N THR A 106 13.63 -22.76 -1.85
CA THR A 106 13.90 -23.14 -0.46
C THR A 106 12.69 -22.97 0.46
N ASN A 107 11.65 -22.27 0.01
CA ASN A 107 10.35 -22.23 0.68
C ASN A 107 9.61 -23.57 0.46
N ARG A 108 8.84 -23.97 1.46
CA ARG A 108 8.03 -25.20 1.39
C ARG A 108 6.54 -24.82 1.40
N VAL A 109 5.91 -24.88 0.25
CA VAL A 109 4.48 -24.62 0.11
C VAL A 109 3.70 -25.85 0.54
N LEU A 110 3.08 -25.80 1.72
CA LEU A 110 2.20 -26.84 2.23
C LEU A 110 0.74 -26.35 2.24
N THR A 111 -0.22 -27.31 2.23
CA THR A 111 -1.63 -26.95 2.40
C THR A 111 -1.84 -26.37 3.80
N SER A 112 -2.28 -25.13 3.90
CA SER A 112 -2.42 -24.42 5.18
C SER A 112 -3.86 -24.52 5.69
N PHE A 113 -4.04 -25.05 6.89
CA PHE A 113 -5.27 -25.01 7.67
C PHE A 113 -5.11 -24.17 8.95
N ILE A 114 -4.15 -23.25 8.95
CA ILE A 114 -3.84 -22.37 10.10
C ILE A 114 -4.96 -21.33 10.28
N GLY A 115 -5.46 -20.74 9.19
CA GLY A 115 -6.48 -19.70 9.24
C GLY A 115 -5.97 -18.40 9.87
N GLN A 116 -6.55 -18.00 10.99
CA GLN A 116 -6.10 -16.82 11.76
C GLN A 116 -6.10 -15.55 10.90
N GLY A 117 -7.17 -15.36 10.09
CA GLY A 117 -7.35 -14.21 9.21
C GLY A 117 -6.67 -14.32 7.83
N TYR A 118 -5.96 -15.43 7.54
CA TYR A 118 -5.32 -15.69 6.25
C TYR A 118 -5.77 -17.02 5.66
N HIS A 119 -6.21 -17.00 4.39
CA HIS A 119 -6.81 -18.14 3.71
C HIS A 119 -6.24 -18.27 2.30
N ALA A 120 -6.07 -19.49 1.83
CA ALA A 120 -5.82 -19.70 0.42
C ALA A 120 -7.09 -19.37 -0.40
N THR A 121 -6.91 -18.78 -1.58
CA THR A 121 -8.01 -18.36 -2.46
C THR A 121 -7.64 -18.62 -3.92
N ARG A 122 -8.64 -18.61 -4.78
CA ARG A 122 -8.48 -18.79 -6.22
C ARG A 122 -8.69 -17.46 -6.93
N THR A 123 -7.59 -16.76 -7.20
CA THR A 123 -7.65 -15.56 -8.05
C THR A 123 -8.13 -15.95 -9.45
N PRO A 124 -9.26 -15.43 -9.97
CA PRO A 124 -9.64 -15.68 -11.35
C PRO A 124 -8.56 -15.23 -12.32
N ALA A 125 -8.19 -16.09 -13.29
CA ALA A 125 -7.07 -15.84 -14.20
C ALA A 125 -7.22 -14.54 -14.98
N VAL A 126 -8.44 -14.17 -15.34
CA VAL A 126 -8.74 -12.91 -16.02
C VAL A 126 -8.43 -11.69 -15.14
N ILE A 127 -8.64 -11.77 -13.83
CA ILE A 127 -8.29 -10.71 -12.88
C ILE A 127 -6.79 -10.69 -12.64
N LEU A 128 -6.17 -11.85 -12.41
CA LEU A 128 -4.72 -11.95 -12.22
C LEU A 128 -3.96 -11.28 -13.37
N ARG A 129 -4.22 -11.71 -14.62
CA ARG A 129 -3.56 -11.21 -15.82
C ARG A 129 -3.85 -9.74 -16.10
N ASN A 130 -5.09 -9.28 -15.92
CA ASN A 130 -5.54 -7.97 -16.39
C ASN A 130 -5.66 -6.91 -15.29
N VAL A 131 -5.30 -7.25 -14.04
CA VAL A 131 -5.17 -6.28 -12.93
C VAL A 131 -3.77 -6.39 -12.32
N LEU A 132 -3.45 -7.52 -11.69
CA LEU A 132 -2.21 -7.65 -10.91
C LEU A 132 -0.96 -7.67 -11.79
N GLU A 133 -1.04 -8.25 -13.00
CA GLU A 133 0.06 -8.31 -13.98
C GLU A 133 -0.05 -7.22 -15.07
N ASN A 134 -1.00 -6.28 -14.97
CA ASN A 134 -1.23 -5.26 -15.99
C ASN A 134 -0.71 -3.88 -15.54
N PRO A 135 0.29 -3.30 -16.24
CA PRO A 135 0.87 -2.01 -15.88
C PRO A 135 -0.13 -0.85 -15.86
N ALA A 136 -1.20 -0.88 -16.63
CA ALA A 136 -2.27 0.13 -16.56
C ALA A 136 -2.90 0.24 -15.16
N TRP A 137 -2.84 -0.82 -14.36
CA TRP A 137 -3.36 -0.84 -12.99
C TRP A 137 -2.26 -0.67 -11.95
N TYR A 138 -1.16 -1.44 -12.02
CA TYR A 138 -0.17 -1.41 -10.96
C TYR A 138 0.77 -0.20 -11.03
N THR A 139 0.94 0.46 -12.18
CA THR A 139 1.77 1.67 -12.31
C THR A 139 1.02 2.98 -12.07
N ALA A 140 -0.29 2.93 -11.80
CA ALA A 140 -1.09 4.09 -11.53
C ALA A 140 -0.79 4.72 -10.16
N TYR A 141 -1.00 6.03 -10.03
CA TYR A 141 -0.88 6.75 -8.76
C TYR A 141 -2.22 6.86 -8.01
N THR A 142 -2.16 7.30 -6.75
CA THR A 142 -3.35 7.67 -5.96
C THR A 142 -4.23 8.65 -6.73
N PRO A 143 -5.55 8.44 -6.78
CA PRO A 143 -6.45 9.19 -7.66
C PRO A 143 -6.80 10.60 -7.15
N TYR A 144 -5.79 11.42 -6.83
CA TYR A 144 -6.01 12.82 -6.43
C TYR A 144 -6.56 13.69 -7.57
N GLN A 145 -6.22 13.36 -8.82
CA GLN A 145 -6.76 14.02 -10.00
C GLN A 145 -7.88 13.17 -10.58
N ALA A 146 -9.10 13.57 -10.27
CA ALA A 146 -10.30 12.77 -10.53
C ALA A 146 -10.50 12.49 -12.03
N GLU A 147 -10.25 13.46 -12.90
CA GLU A 147 -10.57 13.39 -14.32
C GLU A 147 -9.76 12.33 -15.09
N ILE A 148 -8.61 11.89 -14.54
CA ILE A 148 -7.73 10.89 -15.15
C ILE A 148 -7.69 9.58 -14.35
N ALA A 149 -8.65 9.37 -13.46
CA ALA A 149 -8.68 8.25 -12.54
C ALA A 149 -10.09 7.65 -12.37
N GLN A 150 -10.97 7.87 -13.36
CA GLN A 150 -12.38 7.48 -13.25
C GLN A 150 -12.57 5.96 -13.21
N GLY A 151 -11.74 5.19 -13.91
CA GLY A 151 -11.81 3.74 -13.89
C GLY A 151 -11.38 3.15 -12.53
N ARG A 152 -10.27 3.61 -11.96
CA ARG A 152 -9.83 3.19 -10.60
C ARG A 152 -10.85 3.57 -9.55
N MET A 153 -11.39 4.77 -9.64
CA MET A 153 -12.41 5.25 -8.69
C MET A 153 -13.69 4.44 -8.79
N GLU A 154 -14.14 4.04 -9.99
CA GLU A 154 -15.26 3.13 -10.15
C GLU A 154 -14.99 1.78 -9.47
N ALA A 155 -13.82 1.19 -9.68
CA ALA A 155 -13.43 -0.05 -9.01
C ALA A 155 -13.42 0.10 -7.46
N LEU A 156 -13.01 1.27 -6.94
CA LEU A 156 -13.04 1.55 -5.50
C LEU A 156 -14.46 1.80 -4.97
N VAL A 157 -15.34 2.41 -5.76
CA VAL A 157 -16.77 2.52 -5.40
C VAL A 157 -17.43 1.16 -5.37
N ASN A 158 -17.08 0.26 -6.31
CA ASN A 158 -17.51 -1.14 -6.26
C ASN A 158 -17.05 -1.81 -4.96
N PHE A 159 -15.79 -1.58 -4.53
CA PHE A 159 -15.27 -2.07 -3.25
C PHE A 159 -16.08 -1.52 -2.06
N GLN A 160 -16.28 -0.22 -1.99
CA GLN A 160 -17.05 0.42 -0.91
C GLN A 160 -18.47 -0.12 -0.83
N THR A 161 -19.16 -0.24 -1.97
CA THR A 161 -20.52 -0.79 -2.05
C THR A 161 -20.56 -2.25 -1.61
N MET A 162 -19.58 -3.06 -2.03
CA MET A 162 -19.45 -4.45 -1.60
C MET A 162 -19.33 -4.54 -0.07
N ILE A 163 -18.49 -3.73 0.54
CA ILE A 163 -18.32 -3.76 1.99
C ILE A 163 -19.57 -3.25 2.72
N CYS A 164 -20.20 -2.17 2.25
CA CYS A 164 -21.46 -1.69 2.82
C CYS A 164 -22.54 -2.78 2.82
N ASP A 165 -22.72 -3.45 1.69
CA ASP A 165 -23.74 -4.50 1.52
C ASP A 165 -23.43 -5.74 2.39
N LEU A 166 -22.17 -6.18 2.43
CA LEU A 166 -21.78 -7.36 3.23
C LEU A 166 -21.91 -7.09 4.73
N THR A 167 -21.55 -5.91 5.19
CA THR A 167 -21.57 -5.53 6.63
C THR A 167 -22.91 -4.96 7.08
N ALA A 168 -23.80 -4.61 6.17
CA ALA A 168 -25.03 -3.83 6.40
C ALA A 168 -24.74 -2.48 7.05
N MET A 169 -23.60 -1.84 6.71
CA MET A 169 -23.22 -0.52 7.18
C MET A 169 -23.44 0.53 6.08
N PRO A 170 -23.82 1.77 6.44
CA PRO A 170 -24.19 2.78 5.43
C PRO A 170 -22.99 3.37 4.68
N ILE A 171 -21.78 3.28 5.23
CA ILE A 171 -20.59 3.86 4.59
C ILE A 171 -19.34 3.01 4.89
N ALA A 172 -18.49 2.85 3.88
CA ALA A 172 -17.20 2.17 3.98
C ALA A 172 -16.12 2.96 3.23
N ASN A 173 -14.87 2.84 3.68
CA ASN A 173 -13.72 3.45 3.02
C ASN A 173 -13.21 2.63 1.81
N ALA A 174 -12.28 3.21 1.07
CA ALA A 174 -11.72 2.60 -0.15
C ALA A 174 -10.63 1.55 0.10
N SER A 175 -10.01 1.49 1.24
CA SER A 175 -9.16 0.44 1.83
C SER A 175 -8.41 0.93 3.07
N LEU A 176 -7.90 -0.02 3.88
CA LEU A 176 -6.88 0.18 4.90
C LEU A 176 -5.75 -0.85 4.74
N LEU A 177 -4.78 -0.85 5.68
CA LEU A 177 -3.53 -1.59 5.53
C LEU A 177 -3.68 -3.11 5.76
N ASP A 178 -4.23 -3.50 6.92
CA ASP A 178 -4.58 -4.86 7.29
C ASP A 178 -5.65 -4.87 8.41
N GLU A 179 -6.17 -6.04 8.78
CA GLU A 179 -7.24 -6.15 9.78
C GLU A 179 -6.81 -5.59 11.14
N ALA A 180 -5.60 -5.90 11.59
CA ALA A 180 -5.12 -5.50 12.91
C ALA A 180 -4.96 -3.97 13.01
N THR A 181 -4.43 -3.34 11.98
CA THR A 181 -4.34 -1.87 11.91
C THR A 181 -5.72 -1.23 11.74
N ALA A 182 -6.64 -1.86 11.01
CA ALA A 182 -8.02 -1.39 10.90
C ALA A 182 -8.75 -1.45 12.26
N ALA A 183 -8.52 -2.50 13.06
CA ALA A 183 -9.03 -2.59 14.42
C ALA A 183 -8.43 -1.51 15.35
N ALA A 184 -7.13 -1.19 15.19
CA ALA A 184 -6.50 -0.10 15.92
C ALA A 184 -7.06 1.28 15.52
N GLU A 185 -7.37 1.49 14.25
CA GLU A 185 -8.10 2.69 13.79
C GLU A 185 -9.53 2.74 14.35
N ALA A 186 -10.21 1.58 14.47
CA ALA A 186 -11.54 1.51 15.11
C ALA A 186 -11.50 1.93 16.59
N MET A 187 -10.47 1.47 17.33
CA MET A 187 -10.25 1.90 18.72
C MET A 187 -10.04 3.41 18.82
N THR A 188 -9.21 3.98 17.95
CA THR A 188 -8.92 5.43 17.97
C THR A 188 -10.14 6.27 17.52
N LEU A 189 -10.93 5.78 16.56
CA LEU A 189 -12.19 6.41 16.18
C LEU A 189 -13.20 6.34 17.33
N ALA A 190 -13.38 5.16 17.94
CA ALA A 190 -14.26 4.98 19.09
C ALA A 190 -13.91 5.96 20.23
N ARG A 191 -12.60 6.12 20.55
CA ARG A 191 -12.13 7.09 21.55
C ARG A 191 -12.52 8.53 21.21
N ARG A 192 -12.56 8.88 19.94
CA ARG A 192 -12.89 10.23 19.45
C ARG A 192 -14.37 10.55 19.49
N VAL A 193 -15.23 9.54 19.23
CA VAL A 193 -16.67 9.75 19.04
C VAL A 193 -17.53 9.30 20.23
N ALA A 194 -17.01 8.44 21.10
CA ALA A 194 -17.73 8.01 22.31
C ALA A 194 -17.99 9.19 23.23
N THR A 195 -19.15 9.22 23.84
CA THR A 195 -19.51 10.21 24.89
C THR A 195 -19.13 9.73 26.29
N SER A 196 -18.78 8.45 26.43
CA SER A 196 -18.20 7.88 27.65
C SER A 196 -16.87 8.55 28.02
N THR A 197 -16.68 8.90 29.29
CA THR A 197 -15.43 9.47 29.81
C THR A 197 -14.39 8.44 30.25
N SER A 198 -14.72 7.14 30.16
CA SER A 198 -13.82 6.05 30.50
C SER A 198 -12.56 6.07 29.65
N GLY A 199 -11.41 5.68 30.22
CA GLY A 199 -10.16 5.45 29.49
C GLY A 199 -10.00 4.02 28.93
N ARG A 200 -10.97 3.14 29.16
CA ARG A 200 -10.88 1.71 28.91
C ARG A 200 -11.45 1.32 27.54
N PHE A 201 -10.72 0.47 26.81
CA PHE A 201 -11.20 -0.22 25.61
C PHE A 201 -11.19 -1.72 25.85
N LEU A 202 -12.34 -2.37 25.70
CA LEU A 202 -12.50 -3.79 25.97
C LEU A 202 -12.33 -4.59 24.67
N VAL A 203 -11.56 -5.68 24.74
CA VAL A 203 -11.32 -6.57 23.59
C VAL A 203 -11.67 -8.00 23.98
N ASP A 204 -12.51 -8.65 23.19
CA ASP A 204 -12.78 -10.07 23.39
C ASP A 204 -11.51 -10.89 23.12
N ARG A 205 -11.17 -11.77 24.09
CA ARG A 205 -9.96 -12.61 24.01
C ARG A 205 -9.94 -13.54 22.80
N ARG A 206 -11.07 -13.74 22.12
CA ARG A 206 -11.21 -14.54 20.89
C ARG A 206 -11.00 -13.73 19.62
N CYS A 207 -10.61 -12.45 19.68
CA CYS A 207 -10.01 -11.78 18.54
C CYS A 207 -8.72 -12.48 18.11
N HIS A 208 -8.29 -12.32 16.85
CA HIS A 208 -7.01 -12.88 16.41
C HIS A 208 -5.86 -12.31 17.25
N PRO A 209 -4.87 -13.14 17.65
CA PRO A 209 -3.75 -12.70 18.50
C PRO A 209 -3.00 -11.50 17.94
N GLN A 210 -2.73 -11.45 16.62
CA GLN A 210 -2.06 -10.33 15.98
C GLN A 210 -2.89 -9.04 16.03
N VAL A 211 -4.22 -9.13 16.06
CA VAL A 211 -5.09 -7.95 16.26
C VAL A 211 -4.89 -7.39 17.66
N ILE A 212 -4.87 -8.25 18.66
CA ILE A 212 -4.65 -7.86 20.07
C ILE A 212 -3.25 -7.24 20.26
N GLU A 213 -2.20 -7.81 19.62
CA GLU A 213 -0.84 -7.25 19.68
C GLU A 213 -0.76 -5.83 19.08
N VAL A 214 -1.32 -5.61 17.90
CA VAL A 214 -1.31 -4.28 17.26
C VAL A 214 -2.15 -3.27 18.04
N LEU A 215 -3.30 -3.69 18.62
CA LEU A 215 -4.10 -2.86 19.51
C LEU A 215 -3.30 -2.43 20.74
N ALA A 216 -2.54 -3.35 21.37
CA ALA A 216 -1.69 -3.04 22.51
C ALA A 216 -0.61 -2.01 22.16
N THR A 217 0.06 -2.19 21.02
CA THR A 217 1.07 -1.23 20.51
C THR A 217 0.47 0.16 20.26
N ARG A 218 -0.76 0.22 19.73
CA ARG A 218 -1.47 1.49 19.45
C ARG A 218 -2.00 2.15 20.72
N ALA A 219 -2.47 1.38 21.69
CA ALA A 219 -3.07 1.87 22.92
C ALA A 219 -2.05 2.54 23.86
N GLU A 220 -0.85 1.97 23.96
CA GLU A 220 0.20 2.40 24.89
C GLU A 220 0.55 3.90 24.78
N PRO A 221 0.95 4.42 23.61
CA PRO A 221 1.34 5.83 23.47
C PRO A 221 0.17 6.80 23.66
N LEU A 222 -1.07 6.33 23.46
CA LEU A 222 -2.29 7.12 23.59
C LEU A 222 -2.89 7.09 25.00
N GLY A 223 -2.27 6.34 25.93
CA GLY A 223 -2.74 6.18 27.31
C GLY A 223 -4.11 5.49 27.41
N ILE A 224 -4.42 4.61 26.45
CA ILE A 224 -5.65 3.80 26.47
C ILE A 224 -5.42 2.57 27.32
N ASP A 225 -6.31 2.32 28.28
CA ASP A 225 -6.34 1.11 29.10
C ASP A 225 -7.00 -0.02 28.29
N LEU A 226 -6.18 -0.86 27.63
CA LEU A 226 -6.63 -1.99 26.83
C LEU A 226 -6.89 -3.20 27.75
N VAL A 227 -8.14 -3.64 27.82
CA VAL A 227 -8.53 -4.77 28.68
C VAL A 227 -9.01 -5.93 27.84
N VAL A 228 -8.26 -7.04 27.88
CA VAL A 228 -8.56 -8.27 27.11
C VAL A 228 -9.20 -9.31 27.99
N GLY A 229 -10.35 -9.86 27.59
CA GLY A 229 -11.06 -10.90 28.35
C GLY A 229 -12.36 -11.34 27.68
N ASP A 230 -13.24 -11.99 28.43
CA ASP A 230 -14.62 -12.21 27.99
C ASP A 230 -15.37 -10.87 28.10
N VAL A 231 -15.84 -10.37 26.96
CA VAL A 231 -16.43 -9.01 26.87
C VAL A 231 -17.68 -8.88 27.75
N ARG A 232 -18.52 -9.94 27.86
CA ARG A 232 -19.72 -9.89 28.69
C ARG A 232 -19.38 -9.78 30.17
N ASP A 233 -18.37 -10.51 30.61
CA ASP A 233 -17.84 -10.43 31.98
C ASP A 233 -17.18 -9.07 32.24
N LEU A 234 -16.45 -8.53 31.27
CA LEU A 234 -15.78 -7.24 31.41
C LEU A 234 -16.77 -6.07 31.50
N LEU A 235 -17.82 -6.08 30.68
CA LEU A 235 -18.91 -5.07 30.73
C LEU A 235 -19.65 -5.07 32.06
N ALA A 236 -19.82 -6.26 32.70
CA ALA A 236 -20.43 -6.36 34.03
C ALA A 236 -19.57 -5.74 35.14
N ARG A 237 -18.27 -5.49 34.92
CA ARG A 237 -17.28 -5.03 35.90
C ARG A 237 -16.97 -3.51 35.85
N GLY A 238 -17.44 -2.79 34.83
CA GLY A 238 -17.24 -1.35 34.77
C GLY A 238 -17.30 -0.74 33.36
N ASP A 239 -17.18 0.57 33.34
CA ASP A 239 -17.37 1.41 32.15
C ASP A 239 -16.22 1.26 31.14
N CYS A 240 -16.53 1.53 29.87
CA CYS A 240 -15.58 1.63 28.79
C CYS A 240 -16.02 2.72 27.80
N PHE A 241 -15.11 3.12 26.87
CA PHE A 241 -15.49 3.98 25.74
C PHE A 241 -15.77 3.19 24.47
N GLY A 242 -15.33 1.92 24.42
CA GLY A 242 -15.57 1.08 23.27
C GLY A 242 -15.25 -0.39 23.55
N VAL A 243 -15.76 -1.22 22.69
CA VAL A 243 -15.68 -2.70 22.76
C VAL A 243 -15.35 -3.23 21.39
N LEU A 244 -14.44 -4.23 21.30
CA LEU A 244 -14.14 -4.97 20.08
C LEU A 244 -14.49 -6.45 20.25
N VAL A 245 -15.26 -6.99 19.32
CA VAL A 245 -15.64 -8.42 19.27
C VAL A 245 -15.38 -9.03 17.88
N PRO A 246 -15.00 -10.33 17.80
CA PRO A 246 -14.78 -11.02 16.54
C PRO A 246 -16.05 -11.70 15.99
N TYR A 247 -16.15 -11.81 14.66
CA TYR A 247 -17.27 -12.48 13.98
C TYR A 247 -16.87 -13.04 12.60
N PRO A 248 -16.48 -14.35 12.48
CA PRO A 248 -16.27 -15.36 13.55
C PRO A 248 -15.08 -15.07 14.47
N ALA A 249 -14.98 -15.82 15.56
CA ALA A 249 -13.88 -15.79 16.51
C ALA A 249 -12.66 -16.60 16.01
N THR A 250 -11.48 -16.36 16.61
CA THR A 250 -10.20 -16.96 16.21
C THR A 250 -10.14 -18.48 16.41
N ASP A 251 -10.97 -19.01 17.31
CA ASP A 251 -11.14 -20.45 17.57
C ASP A 251 -12.21 -21.10 16.67
N GLY A 252 -12.83 -20.29 15.79
CA GLY A 252 -13.87 -20.71 14.85
C GLY A 252 -15.30 -20.64 15.40
N GLU A 253 -15.49 -20.29 16.67
CA GLU A 253 -16.85 -20.09 17.18
C GLU A 253 -17.52 -18.92 16.43
N VAL A 254 -18.81 -19.07 16.13
CA VAL A 254 -19.68 -18.00 15.64
C VAL A 254 -20.53 -17.52 16.82
N PRO A 255 -20.09 -16.50 17.57
CA PRO A 255 -20.81 -16.03 18.75
C PRO A 255 -22.12 -15.34 18.37
N ASP A 256 -23.13 -15.49 19.22
CA ASP A 256 -24.35 -14.68 19.12
C ASP A 256 -24.16 -13.34 19.88
N TRP A 257 -23.88 -12.29 19.12
CA TRP A 257 -23.68 -10.94 19.66
C TRP A 257 -24.94 -10.08 19.68
N ARG A 258 -26.10 -10.61 19.25
CA ARG A 258 -27.36 -9.85 19.30
C ARG A 258 -27.68 -9.49 20.74
N GLY A 259 -28.14 -8.26 20.96
CA GLY A 259 -28.35 -7.68 22.29
C GLY A 259 -27.10 -7.08 22.95
N LEU A 260 -25.89 -7.28 22.37
CA LEU A 260 -24.69 -6.65 22.92
C LEU A 260 -24.67 -5.13 22.68
N ALA A 261 -25.20 -4.68 21.54
CA ALA A 261 -25.24 -3.28 21.18
C ALA A 261 -26.03 -2.45 22.21
N GLU A 262 -27.18 -2.94 22.70
CA GLU A 262 -27.99 -2.25 23.71
C GLU A 262 -27.22 -2.06 25.02
N ILE A 263 -26.42 -3.06 25.42
CA ILE A 263 -25.61 -2.97 26.66
C ILE A 263 -24.48 -1.95 26.46
N VAL A 264 -23.77 -2.00 25.33
CA VAL A 264 -22.66 -1.09 25.03
C VAL A 264 -23.14 0.36 24.91
N HIS A 265 -24.24 0.59 24.20
CA HIS A 265 -24.82 1.92 24.00
C HIS A 265 -25.40 2.50 25.28
N ALA A 266 -25.97 1.68 26.18
CA ALA A 266 -26.40 2.15 27.52
C ALA A 266 -25.23 2.71 28.34
N GLY A 267 -23.99 2.21 28.11
CA GLY A 267 -22.73 2.73 28.65
C GLY A 267 -22.16 3.91 27.88
N GLN A 268 -22.84 4.43 26.86
CA GLN A 268 -22.34 5.50 25.96
C GLN A 268 -21.02 5.13 25.23
N ALA A 269 -20.78 3.83 25.04
CA ALA A 269 -19.62 3.27 24.39
C ALA A 269 -19.93 2.85 22.95
N ILE A 270 -18.88 2.59 22.17
CA ILE A 270 -18.92 2.23 20.75
C ILE A 270 -18.68 0.73 20.58
N LEU A 271 -19.54 0.07 19.80
CA LEU A 271 -19.40 -1.34 19.46
C LEU A 271 -18.65 -1.52 18.13
N CYS A 272 -17.44 -2.06 18.21
CA CYS A 272 -16.61 -2.42 17.07
C CYS A 272 -16.61 -3.94 16.84
N VAL A 273 -16.59 -4.36 15.57
CA VAL A 273 -16.59 -5.78 15.19
C VAL A 273 -15.47 -6.05 14.18
N THR A 274 -14.62 -7.07 14.40
CA THR A 274 -13.80 -7.64 13.33
C THR A 274 -14.60 -8.73 12.63
N ALA A 275 -14.72 -8.67 11.28
CA ALA A 275 -15.60 -9.55 10.52
C ALA A 275 -14.95 -10.11 9.26
N ASP A 276 -15.25 -11.39 8.96
CA ASP A 276 -14.86 -12.05 7.71
C ASP A 276 -15.92 -11.80 6.63
N PRO A 277 -15.60 -11.10 5.51
CA PRO A 277 -16.56 -10.73 4.49
C PRO A 277 -17.16 -11.95 3.77
N LEU A 278 -16.47 -13.10 3.66
CA LEU A 278 -17.05 -14.31 3.08
C LEU A 278 -18.06 -14.94 4.03
N ALA A 279 -17.79 -14.98 5.33
CA ALA A 279 -18.74 -15.44 6.33
C ALA A 279 -20.00 -14.60 6.33
N LEU A 280 -19.89 -13.27 6.11
CA LEU A 280 -21.04 -12.36 6.05
C LEU A 280 -21.98 -12.61 4.85
N THR A 281 -21.60 -13.41 3.86
CA THR A 281 -22.53 -13.83 2.80
C THR A 281 -23.58 -14.81 3.32
N VAL A 282 -23.32 -15.50 4.43
CA VAL A 282 -24.20 -16.53 5.04
C VAL A 282 -24.55 -16.24 6.50
N LEU A 283 -23.87 -15.30 7.16
CA LEU A 283 -24.16 -14.86 8.55
C LEU A 283 -24.88 -13.52 8.57
N VAL A 284 -25.78 -13.32 9.57
CA VAL A 284 -26.43 -12.01 9.81
C VAL A 284 -25.37 -10.94 9.96
N PRO A 285 -25.36 -9.89 9.14
CA PRO A 285 -24.29 -8.89 9.16
C PRO A 285 -24.33 -8.01 10.42
N PRO A 286 -23.17 -7.52 10.88
CA PRO A 286 -23.05 -6.75 12.13
C PRO A 286 -23.90 -5.48 12.17
N GLY A 287 -24.11 -4.80 11.06
CA GLY A 287 -24.97 -3.62 10.99
C GLY A 287 -26.43 -3.91 11.39
N GLU A 288 -26.95 -5.12 11.10
CA GLU A 288 -28.33 -5.50 11.41
C GLU A 288 -28.56 -5.74 12.92
N TRP A 289 -27.52 -6.05 13.69
CA TRP A 289 -27.63 -6.21 15.16
C TRP A 289 -26.97 -5.08 15.95
N GLY A 290 -26.72 -3.93 15.28
CA GLY A 290 -26.44 -2.67 15.93
C GLY A 290 -24.96 -2.34 16.12
N ALA A 291 -24.03 -2.95 15.39
CA ALA A 291 -22.63 -2.54 15.38
C ALA A 291 -22.48 -1.08 14.93
N ASP A 292 -21.53 -0.37 15.50
CA ASP A 292 -21.20 1.02 15.15
C ASP A 292 -20.09 1.08 14.11
N ILE A 293 -19.11 0.16 14.22
CA ILE A 293 -17.94 0.05 13.36
C ILE A 293 -17.71 -1.43 13.02
N VAL A 294 -17.47 -1.71 11.75
CA VAL A 294 -17.11 -3.05 11.29
C VAL A 294 -15.82 -2.96 10.48
N VAL A 295 -14.81 -3.73 10.88
CA VAL A 295 -13.51 -3.83 10.21
C VAL A 295 -13.17 -5.26 9.86
N GLY A 296 -12.23 -5.47 8.98
CA GLY A 296 -11.78 -6.82 8.61
C GLY A 296 -10.83 -6.76 7.40
N THR A 297 -10.58 -7.91 6.80
CA THR A 297 -9.75 -8.00 5.59
C THR A 297 -10.50 -8.67 4.45
N THR A 298 -10.26 -8.20 3.22
CA THR A 298 -10.74 -8.83 1.98
C THR A 298 -9.73 -9.80 1.37
N GLN A 299 -8.71 -10.23 2.14
CA GLN A 299 -7.63 -11.09 1.64
C GLN A 299 -8.16 -12.29 0.86
N ARG A 300 -9.18 -13.00 1.40
CA ARG A 300 -9.76 -14.18 0.77
C ARG A 300 -10.61 -13.90 -0.49
N PHE A 301 -10.75 -12.64 -0.90
CA PHE A 301 -11.38 -12.24 -2.16
C PHE A 301 -10.32 -12.06 -3.26
N GLY A 302 -9.63 -13.14 -3.60
CA GLY A 302 -8.71 -13.22 -4.72
C GLY A 302 -7.26 -12.82 -4.46
N MET A 303 -6.88 -12.44 -3.24
CA MET A 303 -5.46 -12.18 -2.90
C MET A 303 -4.86 -13.39 -2.16
N PRO A 304 -3.73 -13.95 -2.64
CA PRO A 304 -3.06 -15.05 -1.93
C PRO A 304 -2.51 -14.59 -0.58
N PRO A 305 -2.18 -15.51 0.36
CA PRO A 305 -1.66 -15.17 1.70
C PRO A 305 -0.37 -14.36 1.70
N GLY A 306 0.52 -14.57 0.72
CA GLY A 306 1.72 -13.78 0.46
C GLY A 306 2.65 -13.57 1.65
N CYS A 307 2.76 -14.55 2.54
CA CYS A 307 3.51 -14.45 3.80
C CYS A 307 3.10 -13.21 4.66
N GLY A 308 1.87 -12.72 4.50
CA GLY A 308 1.32 -11.60 5.25
C GLY A 308 0.65 -10.50 4.42
N GLY A 309 0.88 -10.48 3.14
CA GLY A 309 0.28 -9.50 2.25
C GLY A 309 1.08 -9.27 0.96
N PRO A 310 0.53 -8.41 0.05
CA PRO A 310 -0.49 -7.39 0.31
C PRO A 310 -1.94 -7.92 0.26
N HIS A 311 -2.81 -7.30 1.05
CA HIS A 311 -4.26 -7.47 0.97
C HIS A 311 -4.97 -6.22 1.51
N ALA A 312 -6.20 -5.95 1.07
CA ALA A 312 -6.94 -4.79 1.52
C ALA A 312 -7.75 -5.10 2.78
N ALA A 313 -7.55 -4.32 3.83
CA ALA A 313 -8.50 -4.22 4.92
C ALA A 313 -9.62 -3.23 4.56
N PHE A 314 -10.74 -3.32 5.27
CA PHE A 314 -11.86 -2.42 5.16
C PHE A 314 -12.24 -1.82 6.51
N PHE A 315 -12.92 -0.70 6.43
CA PHE A 315 -13.50 -0.02 7.58
C PHE A 315 -14.87 0.52 7.18
N ALA A 316 -15.93 0.01 7.82
CA ALA A 316 -17.29 0.47 7.63
C ALA A 316 -17.85 1.02 8.96
N CYS A 317 -18.69 2.05 8.90
CA CYS A 317 -19.24 2.66 10.11
C CYS A 317 -20.62 3.27 9.87
N ARG A 318 -21.26 3.73 10.96
CA ARG A 318 -22.48 4.53 10.89
C ARG A 318 -22.23 5.86 10.17
N ASP A 319 -23.23 6.38 9.48
CA ASP A 319 -23.13 7.61 8.71
C ASP A 319 -22.69 8.83 9.57
N GLU A 320 -23.11 8.89 10.81
CA GLU A 320 -22.71 9.95 11.75
C GLU A 320 -21.20 10.02 12.00
N PHE A 321 -20.45 8.93 11.80
CA PHE A 321 -19.01 8.85 12.00
C PHE A 321 -18.18 9.12 10.74
N LYS A 322 -18.80 9.34 9.59
CA LYS A 322 -18.11 9.52 8.29
C LYS A 322 -17.03 10.60 8.29
N ARG A 323 -17.18 11.67 9.11
CA ARG A 323 -16.17 12.73 9.24
C ARG A 323 -14.97 12.33 10.11
N SER A 324 -15.04 11.19 10.79
CA SER A 324 -13.97 10.61 11.60
C SER A 324 -13.40 9.30 10.99
N LEU A 325 -13.96 8.84 9.88
CA LEU A 325 -13.56 7.62 9.17
C LEU A 325 -12.07 7.71 8.72
N PRO A 326 -11.21 6.73 9.04
CA PRO A 326 -9.83 6.70 8.55
C PRO A 326 -9.76 6.27 7.08
N GLY A 327 -8.67 6.58 6.41
CA GLY A 327 -8.43 6.20 5.01
C GLY A 327 -9.24 7.04 4.03
N ARG A 328 -9.06 6.74 2.74
CA ARG A 328 -9.72 7.48 1.65
C ARG A 328 -11.17 7.04 1.46
N LEU A 329 -11.96 7.97 0.96
CA LEU A 329 -13.35 7.75 0.60
C LEU A 329 -13.56 8.25 -0.82
N VAL A 330 -14.05 7.42 -1.71
CA VAL A 330 -14.48 7.82 -3.05
C VAL A 330 -15.95 8.19 -3.01
N GLY A 331 -16.28 9.33 -3.59
CA GLY A 331 -17.65 9.82 -3.71
C GLY A 331 -17.99 10.16 -5.14
N VAL A 332 -19.27 10.36 -5.38
CA VAL A 332 -19.83 10.78 -6.66
C VAL A 332 -20.09 12.27 -6.63
N SER A 333 -19.77 12.95 -7.73
CA SER A 333 -20.10 14.33 -8.02
C SER A 333 -20.60 14.43 -9.45
N VAL A 334 -20.58 15.63 -10.00
CA VAL A 334 -20.85 15.89 -11.42
C VAL A 334 -19.66 16.59 -12.07
N ASP A 335 -19.48 16.41 -13.38
CA ASP A 335 -18.55 17.19 -14.17
C ASP A 335 -19.18 18.52 -14.65
N ALA A 336 -18.39 19.35 -15.34
CA ALA A 336 -18.83 20.63 -15.87
C ALA A 336 -20.03 20.54 -16.86
N ALA A 337 -20.35 19.34 -17.38
CA ALA A 337 -21.51 19.08 -18.23
C ALA A 337 -22.70 18.48 -17.45
N GLY A 338 -22.60 18.40 -16.11
CA GLY A 338 -23.65 17.83 -15.25
C GLY A 338 -23.68 16.29 -15.23
N ARG A 339 -22.71 15.61 -15.83
CA ARG A 339 -22.64 14.14 -15.86
C ARG A 339 -21.99 13.61 -14.60
N PRO A 340 -22.41 12.42 -14.09
CA PRO A 340 -21.78 11.80 -12.94
C PRO A 340 -20.27 11.65 -13.13
N ALA A 341 -19.51 11.95 -12.07
CA ALA A 341 -18.05 11.83 -12.03
C ALA A 341 -17.58 11.44 -10.64
N TYR A 342 -16.63 10.50 -10.56
CA TYR A 342 -16.06 10.07 -9.28
C TYR A 342 -14.97 11.03 -8.81
N ARG A 343 -14.81 11.14 -7.49
CA ARG A 343 -13.77 11.95 -6.84
C ARG A 343 -13.43 11.43 -5.45
N LEU A 344 -12.29 11.85 -4.89
CA LEU A 344 -12.05 11.65 -3.46
C LEU A 344 -12.94 12.60 -2.64
N ALA A 345 -13.67 12.05 -1.67
CA ALA A 345 -14.61 12.79 -0.85
C ALA A 345 -14.04 13.07 0.55
N LEU A 346 -14.54 14.14 1.20
CA LEU A 346 -14.19 14.53 2.58
C LEU A 346 -12.68 14.61 2.84
N GLN A 347 -11.89 15.11 1.88
CA GLN A 347 -10.41 15.19 1.97
C GLN A 347 -9.93 16.04 3.16
N THR A 348 -10.77 16.95 3.67
CA THR A 348 -10.45 17.83 4.81
C THR A 348 -10.13 17.08 6.11
N ARG A 349 -10.40 15.78 6.22
CA ARG A 349 -10.07 14.92 7.38
C ARG A 349 -8.70 14.24 7.21
N GLU A 350 -8.10 14.26 6.02
CA GLU A 350 -6.85 13.57 5.71
C GLU A 350 -5.61 14.40 6.13
N GLN A 351 -4.47 13.73 6.32
CA GLN A 351 -3.24 14.32 6.83
C GLN A 351 -2.63 15.41 5.92
N HIS A 352 -2.82 15.33 4.60
CA HIS A 352 -2.31 16.36 3.66
C HIS A 352 -3.03 17.71 3.80
N ILE A 353 -4.21 17.74 4.45
CA ILE A 353 -4.97 18.97 4.73
C ILE A 353 -4.86 19.34 6.20
N ARG A 354 -5.15 18.40 7.12
CA ARG A 354 -5.28 18.67 8.56
C ARG A 354 -4.02 18.47 9.39
N ARG A 355 -2.96 17.86 8.83
CA ARG A 355 -1.68 17.60 9.51
C ARG A 355 -1.88 16.92 10.88
N GLU A 356 -1.47 17.55 11.98
CA GLU A 356 -1.62 17.04 13.35
C GLU A 356 -3.09 16.83 13.78
N LYS A 357 -4.05 17.45 13.11
CA LYS A 357 -5.49 17.28 13.39
C LYS A 357 -6.17 16.24 12.49
N ALA A 358 -5.39 15.49 11.71
CA ALA A 358 -5.92 14.44 10.86
C ALA A 358 -6.55 13.29 11.65
N THR A 359 -7.46 12.56 11.01
CA THR A 359 -8.11 11.41 11.65
C THR A 359 -7.19 10.20 11.75
N SER A 360 -6.20 10.10 10.87
CA SER A 360 -5.20 9.02 10.80
C SER A 360 -3.94 9.53 10.09
N ASN A 361 -2.81 8.83 10.26
CA ASN A 361 -1.57 9.09 9.52
C ASN A 361 -1.49 8.35 8.17
N ILE A 362 -2.46 7.50 7.83
CA ILE A 362 -2.44 6.68 6.61
C ILE A 362 -2.47 7.56 5.37
N CYS A 363 -1.49 7.34 4.46
CA CYS A 363 -1.39 7.96 3.14
C CYS A 363 -1.51 6.90 2.04
N THR A 364 -0.51 6.02 1.90
CA THR A 364 -0.59 4.82 1.05
C THR A 364 -1.41 3.77 1.79
N ALA A 365 -2.43 3.21 1.13
CA ALA A 365 -3.29 2.15 1.64
C ALA A 365 -3.06 0.84 0.86
N GLN A 366 -4.10 0.13 0.42
CA GLN A 366 -4.03 -1.14 -0.31
C GLN A 366 -4.96 -1.11 -1.54
N VAL A 367 -4.79 -0.10 -2.41
CA VAL A 367 -5.74 0.16 -3.51
C VAL A 367 -5.76 -0.96 -4.53
N LEU A 368 -4.60 -1.42 -5.02
CA LEU A 368 -4.55 -2.53 -5.99
C LEU A 368 -5.18 -3.83 -5.44
N PRO A 369 -4.89 -4.27 -4.20
CA PRO A 369 -5.62 -5.36 -3.56
C PRO A 369 -7.14 -5.12 -3.43
N ALA A 370 -7.58 -3.88 -3.15
CA ALA A 370 -9.00 -3.55 -3.10
C ALA A 370 -9.67 -3.65 -4.48
N VAL A 371 -8.96 -3.25 -5.54
CA VAL A 371 -9.41 -3.46 -6.93
C VAL A 371 -9.58 -4.96 -7.21
N VAL A 372 -8.59 -5.79 -6.87
CA VAL A 372 -8.69 -7.25 -7.04
C VAL A 372 -9.90 -7.80 -6.28
N ALA A 373 -10.10 -7.40 -5.02
CA ALA A 373 -11.23 -7.86 -4.20
C ALA A 373 -12.59 -7.42 -4.77
N SER A 374 -12.70 -6.18 -5.25
CA SER A 374 -13.93 -5.70 -5.89
C SER A 374 -14.24 -6.44 -7.18
N MET A 375 -13.21 -6.68 -8.02
CA MET A 375 -13.39 -7.44 -9.27
C MET A 375 -13.69 -8.92 -9.01
N TYR A 376 -13.16 -9.50 -7.93
CA TYR A 376 -13.53 -10.84 -7.47
C TYR A 376 -15.04 -10.92 -7.17
N ALA A 377 -15.57 -9.93 -6.43
CA ALA A 377 -16.99 -9.86 -6.13
C ALA A 377 -17.85 -9.61 -7.39
N VAL A 378 -17.40 -8.73 -8.30
CA VAL A 378 -18.05 -8.47 -9.59
C VAL A 378 -18.10 -9.74 -10.46
N TYR A 379 -17.03 -10.51 -10.50
CA TYR A 379 -16.92 -11.74 -11.30
C TYR A 379 -17.79 -12.88 -10.76
N HIS A 380 -17.75 -13.09 -9.44
CA HIS A 380 -18.55 -14.16 -8.81
C HIS A 380 -20.03 -13.79 -8.61
N GLY A 381 -20.30 -12.53 -8.36
CA GLY A 381 -21.61 -12.02 -7.97
C GLY A 381 -22.08 -12.59 -6.61
N PRO A 382 -23.24 -12.16 -6.12
CA PRO A 382 -23.75 -12.62 -4.82
C PRO A 382 -23.92 -14.14 -4.74
N GLU A 383 -24.48 -14.78 -5.79
CA GLU A 383 -24.69 -16.23 -5.81
C GLU A 383 -23.38 -17.01 -5.88
N GLY A 384 -22.34 -16.47 -6.54
CA GLY A 384 -21.00 -17.07 -6.58
C GLY A 384 -20.33 -17.05 -5.22
N LEU A 385 -20.35 -15.89 -4.56
CA LEU A 385 -19.79 -15.74 -3.21
C LEU A 385 -20.50 -16.61 -2.19
N GLU A 386 -21.84 -16.62 -2.21
CA GLU A 386 -22.64 -17.46 -1.32
C GLU A 386 -22.36 -18.96 -1.56
N ARG A 387 -22.21 -19.40 -2.82
CA ARG A 387 -21.86 -20.78 -3.17
C ARG A 387 -20.48 -21.16 -2.62
N ILE A 388 -19.48 -20.26 -2.71
CA ILE A 388 -18.14 -20.47 -2.13
C ILE A 388 -18.28 -20.63 -0.60
N ALA A 389 -18.95 -19.70 0.08
CA ALA A 389 -19.15 -19.73 1.52
C ALA A 389 -19.88 -21.01 1.98
N ARG A 390 -20.97 -21.36 1.31
CA ARG A 390 -21.75 -22.59 1.61
C ARG A 390 -20.93 -23.87 1.41
N ARG A 391 -20.07 -23.91 0.38
CA ARG A 391 -19.16 -25.02 0.14
C ARG A 391 -18.13 -25.17 1.27
N VAL A 392 -17.52 -24.06 1.70
CA VAL A 392 -16.57 -24.05 2.83
C VAL A 392 -17.26 -24.51 4.11
N ALA A 393 -18.41 -23.93 4.47
CA ALA A 393 -19.18 -24.31 5.65
C ALA A 393 -19.66 -25.77 5.60
N GLY A 394 -20.03 -26.28 4.42
CA GLY A 394 -20.42 -27.68 4.23
C GLY A 394 -19.27 -28.65 4.48
N LEU A 395 -18.09 -28.39 3.89
CA LEU A 395 -16.87 -29.17 4.14
C LEU A 395 -16.46 -29.15 5.63
N THR A 396 -16.61 -27.99 6.29
CA THR A 396 -16.37 -27.86 7.74
C THR A 396 -17.32 -28.74 8.57
N ALA A 397 -18.58 -28.79 8.19
CA ALA A 397 -19.58 -29.66 8.83
C ALA A 397 -19.26 -31.16 8.64
N VAL A 398 -18.84 -31.54 7.42
CA VAL A 398 -18.38 -32.90 7.11
C VAL A 398 -17.14 -33.26 7.92
N LEU A 399 -16.15 -32.37 7.97
CA LEU A 399 -14.95 -32.55 8.80
C LEU A 399 -15.32 -32.81 10.27
N ALA A 400 -16.23 -32.02 10.83
CA ALA A 400 -16.68 -32.14 12.21
C ALA A 400 -17.32 -33.54 12.51
N VAL A 401 -18.11 -34.08 11.58
CA VAL A 401 -18.70 -35.43 11.72
C VAL A 401 -17.60 -36.48 11.81
N GLY A 402 -16.65 -36.51 10.89
CA GLY A 402 -15.57 -37.46 10.88
C GLY A 402 -14.65 -37.35 12.11
N MET A 403 -14.34 -36.12 12.57
CA MET A 403 -13.57 -35.91 13.81
C MET A 403 -14.29 -36.49 15.02
N ARG A 404 -15.59 -36.32 15.15
CA ARG A 404 -16.41 -36.94 16.21
C ARG A 404 -16.40 -38.47 16.12
N GLN A 405 -16.45 -39.06 14.92
CA GLN A 405 -16.32 -40.52 14.72
C GLN A 405 -14.94 -41.04 15.14
N LEU A 406 -13.91 -40.22 15.00
CA LEU A 406 -12.56 -40.55 15.51
C LEU A 406 -12.40 -40.35 17.02
N GLY A 407 -13.45 -39.92 17.72
CA GLY A 407 -13.43 -39.68 19.17
C GLY A 407 -12.80 -38.34 19.56
N ILE A 408 -12.69 -37.41 18.62
CA ILE A 408 -12.19 -36.07 18.90
C ILE A 408 -13.40 -35.13 19.12
N THR A 409 -13.38 -34.40 20.24
CA THR A 409 -14.41 -33.43 20.55
C THR A 409 -14.19 -32.18 19.74
N VAL A 410 -15.23 -31.76 19.03
CA VAL A 410 -15.32 -30.43 18.37
C VAL A 410 -15.84 -29.44 19.41
N GLU A 411 -15.04 -28.48 19.79
CA GLU A 411 -15.33 -27.52 20.88
C GLU A 411 -16.39 -26.45 20.48
N ASN A 412 -16.49 -26.14 19.18
CA ASN A 412 -17.43 -25.14 18.68
C ASN A 412 -18.88 -25.61 18.83
N ALA A 413 -19.72 -24.73 19.40
CA ALA A 413 -21.16 -24.86 19.32
C ALA A 413 -21.67 -24.47 17.91
N HIS A 414 -21.10 -23.42 17.34
CA HIS A 414 -21.40 -22.91 16.01
C HIS A 414 -20.13 -22.60 15.27
N ALA A 415 -20.03 -22.98 13.98
CA ALA A 415 -18.84 -22.74 13.18
C ALA A 415 -19.18 -22.40 11.73
N PHE A 416 -18.31 -21.62 11.09
CA PHE A 416 -18.36 -21.34 9.66
C PHE A 416 -17.31 -22.16 8.90
N ASP A 417 -16.04 -21.87 9.07
CA ASP A 417 -14.91 -22.47 8.33
C ASP A 417 -13.82 -23.05 9.24
N THR A 418 -13.88 -22.79 10.53
CA THR A 418 -12.83 -23.16 11.48
C THR A 418 -13.38 -24.03 12.61
N LEU A 419 -12.67 -25.10 12.98
CA LEU A 419 -12.99 -25.98 14.10
C LEU A 419 -11.89 -25.96 15.15
N GLY A 420 -12.29 -25.79 16.42
CA GLY A 420 -11.49 -26.13 17.59
C GLY A 420 -11.64 -27.60 17.91
N LEU A 421 -10.54 -28.35 17.94
CA LEU A 421 -10.49 -29.79 18.13
C LEU A 421 -9.77 -30.12 19.44
N ALA A 422 -10.48 -30.64 20.44
CA ALA A 422 -9.89 -31.10 21.67
C ALA A 422 -9.16 -32.45 21.43
N THR A 423 -7.85 -32.40 21.26
CA THR A 423 -6.98 -33.55 20.92
C THR A 423 -6.25 -34.15 22.12
N GLY A 424 -6.28 -33.45 23.27
CA GLY A 424 -5.66 -33.91 24.53
C GLY A 424 -4.18 -34.20 24.37
N GLY A 425 -3.71 -35.33 24.89
CA GLY A 425 -2.30 -35.75 24.79
C GLY A 425 -1.83 -36.12 23.38
N ARG A 426 -2.74 -36.15 22.37
CA ARG A 426 -2.42 -36.50 20.98
C ARG A 426 -2.05 -35.30 20.10
N THR A 427 -2.09 -34.08 20.64
CA THR A 427 -1.89 -32.81 19.87
C THR A 427 -0.61 -32.87 19.04
N GLN A 428 0.54 -33.17 19.67
CA GLN A 428 1.82 -33.17 18.95
C GLN A 428 1.94 -34.28 17.91
N ASP A 429 1.36 -35.45 18.20
CA ASP A 429 1.33 -36.59 17.30
C ASP A 429 0.48 -36.31 16.03
N ILE A 430 -0.65 -35.63 16.21
CA ILE A 430 -1.52 -35.21 15.08
C ILE A 430 -0.82 -34.12 14.25
N LEU A 431 -0.17 -33.13 14.87
CA LEU A 431 0.62 -32.13 14.18
C LEU A 431 1.73 -32.74 13.33
N ALA A 432 2.49 -33.67 13.90
CA ALA A 432 3.59 -34.35 13.19
C ALA A 432 3.07 -35.15 11.98
N ARG A 433 1.95 -35.84 12.12
CA ARG A 433 1.31 -36.61 11.02
C ARG A 433 0.72 -35.70 9.96
N ALA A 434 0.08 -34.61 10.35
CA ALA A 434 -0.40 -33.61 9.40
C ALA A 434 0.76 -33.03 8.58
N LEU A 435 1.87 -32.67 9.24
CA LEU A 435 3.07 -32.18 8.58
C LEU A 435 3.66 -33.23 7.60
N ALA A 436 3.71 -34.52 8.00
CA ALA A 436 4.16 -35.61 7.14
C ALA A 436 3.26 -35.80 5.90
N LEU A 437 1.97 -35.45 6.01
CA LEU A 437 1.00 -35.43 4.92
C LEU A 437 1.00 -34.11 4.14
N GLY A 438 1.95 -33.21 4.41
CA GLY A 438 2.07 -31.92 3.69
C GLY A 438 1.04 -30.85 4.11
N MET A 439 0.59 -30.88 5.36
CA MET A 439 -0.43 -29.96 5.89
C MET A 439 0.06 -29.22 7.14
N ASN A 440 -0.30 -27.96 7.26
CA ASN A 440 -0.11 -27.14 8.46
C ASN A 440 -1.43 -26.99 9.21
N LEU A 441 -1.43 -27.33 10.51
CA LEU A 441 -2.54 -27.08 11.43
C LEU A 441 -2.12 -26.01 12.45
N ARG A 442 -3.10 -25.32 13.03
CA ARG A 442 -2.86 -24.33 14.10
C ARG A 442 -2.93 -24.99 15.48
N GLN A 443 -1.92 -24.80 16.29
CA GLN A 443 -1.98 -25.17 17.70
C GLN A 443 -2.63 -24.02 18.50
N LEU A 444 -3.84 -24.24 19.04
CA LEU A 444 -4.55 -23.27 19.88
C LEU A 444 -4.09 -23.34 21.33
N SER A 445 -3.79 -24.56 21.80
CA SER A 445 -3.28 -24.81 23.15
C SER A 445 -2.43 -26.09 23.17
N GLY A 446 -1.94 -26.50 24.35
CA GLY A 446 -1.27 -27.78 24.50
C GLY A 446 -2.17 -29.00 24.23
N THR A 447 -3.48 -28.83 24.22
CA THR A 447 -4.48 -29.88 24.10
C THR A 447 -5.52 -29.65 23.01
N THR A 448 -5.45 -28.55 22.29
CA THR A 448 -6.44 -28.16 21.27
C THR A 448 -5.77 -27.73 19.98
N LEU A 449 -6.28 -28.20 18.84
CA LEU A 449 -5.91 -27.79 17.49
C LEU A 449 -7.00 -26.94 16.85
N GLY A 450 -6.62 -25.96 16.07
CA GLY A 450 -7.47 -25.24 15.13
C GLY A 450 -7.29 -25.77 13.71
N VAL A 451 -8.38 -25.98 12.99
CA VAL A 451 -8.38 -26.36 11.57
C VAL A 451 -9.32 -25.46 10.82
N THR A 452 -8.77 -24.66 9.93
CA THR A 452 -9.52 -23.70 9.10
C THR A 452 -9.56 -24.18 7.65
N LEU A 453 -10.76 -24.31 7.07
CA LEU A 453 -10.95 -24.63 5.67
C LEU A 453 -11.16 -23.34 4.85
N ASP A 454 -10.85 -23.42 3.56
CA ASP A 454 -10.98 -22.28 2.65
C ASP A 454 -11.52 -22.70 1.26
N GLU A 455 -11.55 -21.74 0.33
CA GLU A 455 -12.05 -21.93 -1.03
C GLU A 455 -11.31 -23.04 -1.79
N THR A 456 -10.04 -23.26 -1.48
CA THR A 456 -9.20 -24.24 -2.20
C THR A 456 -9.36 -25.67 -1.69
N THR A 457 -9.87 -25.83 -0.46
CA THR A 457 -10.04 -27.14 0.19
C THR A 457 -10.90 -28.11 -0.63
N GLN A 458 -10.43 -29.34 -0.77
CA GLN A 458 -11.10 -30.42 -1.49
C GLN A 458 -11.55 -31.55 -0.54
N PRO A 459 -12.50 -32.41 -0.93
CA PRO A 459 -12.88 -33.61 -0.17
C PRO A 459 -11.66 -34.49 0.22
N ALA A 460 -10.69 -34.63 -0.67
CA ALA A 460 -9.46 -35.36 -0.39
C ALA A 460 -8.64 -34.75 0.77
N ASP A 461 -8.67 -33.43 0.94
CA ASP A 461 -8.01 -32.77 2.05
C ASP A 461 -8.67 -33.09 3.40
N VAL A 462 -10.02 -33.14 3.41
CA VAL A 462 -10.77 -33.54 4.60
C VAL A 462 -10.44 -34.98 5.00
N ILE A 463 -10.31 -35.89 4.03
CA ILE A 463 -9.89 -37.27 4.29
C ILE A 463 -8.48 -37.29 4.88
N ARG A 464 -7.53 -36.55 4.31
CA ARG A 464 -6.15 -36.45 4.86
C ARG A 464 -6.11 -35.86 6.27
N LEU A 465 -6.99 -34.94 6.61
CA LEU A 465 -7.15 -34.41 7.97
C LEU A 465 -7.62 -35.49 8.95
N TRP A 466 -8.57 -36.36 8.52
CA TRP A 466 -8.99 -37.50 9.32
C TRP A 466 -7.86 -38.55 9.47
N GLU A 467 -7.09 -38.81 8.39
CA GLU A 467 -5.90 -39.71 8.44
C GLU A 467 -4.88 -39.19 9.46
N ALA A 468 -4.60 -37.88 9.48
CA ALA A 468 -3.72 -37.29 10.49
C ALA A 468 -4.30 -37.44 11.91
N ALA A 469 -5.61 -37.33 12.05
CA ALA A 469 -6.31 -37.37 13.35
C ALA A 469 -6.60 -38.79 13.87
N ALA A 470 -6.69 -39.81 13.01
CA ALA A 470 -7.00 -41.20 13.39
C ALA A 470 -5.94 -41.80 14.32
N ALA A 471 -6.32 -42.58 15.30
CA ALA A 471 -5.37 -43.36 16.15
C ALA A 471 -4.71 -44.49 15.33
N PRO A 472 -3.52 -44.98 15.72
CA PRO A 472 -2.91 -46.15 15.06
C PRO A 472 -3.87 -47.32 14.97
N GLY A 473 -4.15 -47.82 13.75
CA GLY A 473 -5.06 -48.92 13.49
C GLY A 473 -6.55 -48.54 13.49
N GLN A 474 -6.90 -47.29 13.73
CA GLN A 474 -8.29 -46.80 13.62
C GLN A 474 -8.65 -46.55 12.14
N ALA A 475 -9.82 -47.01 11.71
CA ALA A 475 -10.30 -46.79 10.38
C ALA A 475 -10.64 -45.28 10.15
N VAL A 476 -10.25 -44.78 8.99
CA VAL A 476 -10.58 -43.41 8.57
C VAL A 476 -12.06 -43.36 8.21
N PRO A 477 -12.83 -42.34 8.61
CA PRO A 477 -14.22 -42.16 8.25
C PRO A 477 -14.46 -42.16 6.73
N GLU A 478 -15.59 -42.68 6.31
CA GLU A 478 -15.96 -42.69 4.91
C GLU A 478 -16.64 -41.36 4.58
N PHE A 479 -16.13 -40.66 3.53
CA PHE A 479 -16.51 -39.27 3.23
C PHE A 479 -18.03 -39.12 2.94
N VAL A 480 -18.60 -39.97 2.07
CA VAL A 480 -20.03 -39.89 1.68
C VAL A 480 -20.95 -40.17 2.88
N ALA A 481 -20.56 -41.08 3.79
CA ALA A 481 -21.29 -41.31 5.01
C ALA A 481 -21.28 -40.10 5.95
N CYS A 482 -20.10 -39.44 6.09
CA CYS A 482 -19.99 -38.23 6.89
C CYS A 482 -20.75 -37.05 6.24
N GLU A 483 -20.70 -36.89 4.91
CA GLU A 483 -21.46 -35.89 4.16
C GLU A 483 -22.96 -36.05 4.36
N THR A 484 -23.49 -37.30 4.26
CA THR A 484 -24.90 -37.59 4.48
C THR A 484 -25.34 -37.28 5.90
N ALA A 485 -24.47 -37.46 6.90
CA ALA A 485 -24.76 -37.22 8.32
C ALA A 485 -24.51 -35.75 8.73
N ALA A 486 -23.86 -34.94 7.88
CA ALA A 486 -23.52 -33.59 8.21
C ALA A 486 -24.77 -32.68 8.29
N VAL A 487 -24.76 -31.82 9.31
CA VAL A 487 -25.77 -30.76 9.49
C VAL A 487 -25.07 -29.41 9.55
N PRO A 488 -25.70 -28.35 9.06
CA PRO A 488 -25.12 -27.02 9.11
C PRO A 488 -24.76 -26.61 10.55
N LEU A 489 -23.51 -26.16 10.75
CA LEU A 489 -23.03 -25.73 12.07
C LEU A 489 -23.46 -24.28 12.41
N VAL A 490 -23.88 -23.48 11.41
CA VAL A 490 -24.46 -22.16 11.64
C VAL A 490 -25.95 -22.33 11.96
N PRO A 491 -26.42 -21.86 13.16
CA PRO A 491 -27.83 -21.99 13.54
C PRO A 491 -28.70 -21.08 12.68
N ALA A 492 -29.96 -21.45 12.48
CA ALA A 492 -30.92 -20.69 11.64
C ALA A 492 -31.04 -19.23 12.07
N ALA A 493 -30.97 -18.96 13.37
CA ALA A 493 -31.09 -17.60 13.92
C ALA A 493 -29.91 -16.66 13.57
N LEU A 494 -28.74 -17.23 13.20
CA LEU A 494 -27.56 -16.45 12.79
C LEU A 494 -27.33 -16.48 11.28
N ARG A 495 -28.22 -17.12 10.49
CA ARG A 495 -28.11 -17.14 9.02
C ARG A 495 -28.61 -15.84 8.42
N ARG A 496 -27.85 -15.31 7.47
CA ARG A 496 -28.26 -14.14 6.70
C ARG A 496 -29.55 -14.43 5.92
N THR A 497 -30.47 -13.47 5.93
CA THR A 497 -31.69 -13.46 5.12
C THR A 497 -31.77 -12.21 4.26
N SER A 498 -31.00 -11.18 4.57
CA SER A 498 -30.94 -9.94 3.80
C SER A 498 -30.18 -10.12 2.49
N ARG A 499 -30.64 -9.46 1.44
CA ARG A 499 -29.99 -9.45 0.13
C ARG A 499 -28.72 -8.57 0.20
N PHE A 500 -27.79 -8.78 -0.71
CA PHE A 500 -26.56 -8.03 -0.85
C PHE A 500 -26.09 -8.03 -2.30
N LEU A 501 -25.23 -7.09 -2.67
CA LEU A 501 -24.69 -6.91 -4.02
C LEU A 501 -25.80 -6.84 -5.08
N GLU A 502 -26.88 -6.08 -4.80
CA GLU A 502 -28.00 -5.93 -5.72
C GLU A 502 -27.71 -4.99 -6.90
N HIS A 503 -26.67 -4.17 -6.83
CA HIS A 503 -26.31 -3.27 -7.92
C HIS A 503 -25.92 -4.06 -9.18
N PRO A 504 -26.37 -3.63 -10.40
CA PRO A 504 -26.16 -4.35 -11.67
C PRO A 504 -24.69 -4.70 -11.97
N VAL A 505 -23.70 -3.93 -11.50
CA VAL A 505 -22.29 -4.21 -11.70
C VAL A 505 -21.90 -5.62 -11.21
N PHE A 506 -22.51 -6.10 -10.13
CA PHE A 506 -22.25 -7.43 -9.56
C PHE A 506 -22.99 -8.56 -10.32
N HIS A 507 -23.72 -8.24 -11.39
CA HIS A 507 -24.46 -9.18 -12.20
C HIS A 507 -24.05 -9.20 -13.67
N ALA A 508 -23.41 -8.13 -14.17
CA ALA A 508 -23.16 -7.92 -15.59
C ALA A 508 -21.89 -8.63 -16.12
N TYR A 509 -20.83 -8.77 -15.30
CA TYR A 509 -19.49 -9.12 -15.79
C TYR A 509 -19.01 -10.51 -15.33
N ARG A 510 -19.90 -11.51 -15.38
CA ARG A 510 -19.66 -12.88 -14.87
C ARG A 510 -19.04 -13.84 -15.89
N SER A 511 -18.89 -13.44 -17.15
CA SER A 511 -18.18 -14.24 -18.16
C SER A 511 -16.77 -13.71 -18.38
N GLU A 512 -15.85 -14.59 -18.82
CA GLU A 512 -14.47 -14.25 -19.16
C GLU A 512 -14.40 -13.02 -20.07
N THR A 513 -15.17 -13.03 -21.18
CA THR A 513 -15.17 -11.93 -22.15
C THR A 513 -15.75 -10.64 -21.57
N ALA A 514 -16.82 -10.71 -20.78
CA ALA A 514 -17.43 -9.52 -20.19
C ALA A 514 -16.50 -8.87 -19.17
N MET A 515 -15.87 -9.67 -18.28
CA MET A 515 -14.89 -9.18 -17.32
C MET A 515 -13.66 -8.58 -17.99
N LEU A 516 -13.10 -9.25 -19.02
CA LEU A 516 -11.95 -8.73 -19.75
C LEU A 516 -12.24 -7.35 -20.38
N ARG A 517 -13.42 -7.18 -20.99
CA ARG A 517 -13.81 -5.91 -21.58
C ARG A 517 -14.07 -4.83 -20.55
N TYR A 518 -14.69 -5.17 -19.44
CA TYR A 518 -14.90 -4.23 -18.33
C TYR A 518 -13.58 -3.73 -17.75
N LEU A 519 -12.63 -4.63 -17.45
CA LEU A 519 -11.30 -4.26 -16.98
C LEU A 519 -10.57 -3.35 -17.99
N ARG A 520 -10.70 -3.62 -19.29
CA ARG A 520 -10.13 -2.77 -20.34
C ARG A 520 -10.81 -1.41 -20.40
N GLU A 521 -12.13 -1.36 -20.32
CA GLU A 521 -12.91 -0.13 -20.31
C GLU A 521 -12.52 0.78 -19.13
N LEU A 522 -12.33 0.21 -17.93
CA LEU A 522 -11.88 0.97 -16.76
C LEU A 522 -10.46 1.48 -16.96
N ALA A 523 -9.54 0.65 -17.42
CA ALA A 523 -8.14 1.05 -17.65
C ALA A 523 -8.01 2.15 -18.70
N ASP A 524 -8.87 2.16 -19.73
CA ASP A 524 -8.83 3.18 -20.79
C ASP A 524 -9.25 4.57 -20.32
N ARG A 525 -9.98 4.67 -19.20
CA ARG A 525 -10.38 5.93 -18.57
C ARG A 525 -9.30 6.59 -17.73
N ASP A 526 -8.16 5.92 -17.53
CA ASP A 526 -7.12 6.32 -16.60
C ASP A 526 -5.79 6.62 -17.29
N LEU A 527 -4.95 7.42 -16.61
CA LEU A 527 -3.53 7.56 -16.93
C LEU A 527 -2.68 6.78 -15.93
N ALA A 528 -1.69 6.05 -16.45
CA ALA A 528 -0.68 5.32 -15.72
C ALA A 528 0.65 5.37 -16.50
N LEU A 529 1.76 4.82 -15.97
CA LEU A 529 3.07 4.90 -16.61
C LEU A 529 3.15 4.16 -17.96
N ASP A 530 2.20 3.29 -18.28
CA ASP A 530 2.11 2.63 -19.58
C ASP A 530 1.64 3.59 -20.71
N ARG A 531 1.22 4.81 -20.36
CA ARG A 531 0.76 5.84 -21.33
C ARG A 531 1.61 7.09 -21.32
N THR A 532 2.14 7.52 -20.17
CA THR A 532 2.78 8.83 -20.01
C THR A 532 3.61 8.85 -18.74
N MET A 533 4.58 9.75 -18.68
CA MET A 533 5.25 10.15 -17.46
C MET A 533 4.25 10.65 -16.40
N ILE A 534 4.51 10.34 -15.14
CA ILE A 534 3.78 10.87 -13.98
C ILE A 534 4.76 11.70 -13.14
N PRO A 535 4.94 12.99 -13.40
CA PRO A 535 5.99 13.81 -12.80
C PRO A 535 5.59 14.35 -11.42
N LEU A 536 5.21 13.45 -10.50
CA LEU A 536 4.72 13.82 -9.17
C LEU A 536 5.86 14.06 -8.19
N GLY A 537 6.08 15.30 -7.80
CA GLY A 537 7.03 15.67 -6.75
C GLY A 537 6.65 15.07 -5.38
N SER A 538 7.68 14.73 -4.63
CA SER A 538 7.68 13.96 -3.37
C SER A 538 7.14 12.53 -3.48
N CYS A 539 6.82 12.05 -4.69
CA CYS A 539 6.35 10.70 -4.93
C CYS A 539 6.96 10.12 -6.20
N THR A 540 8.09 9.48 -6.08
CA THR A 540 8.83 8.88 -7.19
C THR A 540 7.98 7.88 -7.97
N MET A 541 7.59 8.24 -9.20
CA MET A 541 6.84 7.38 -10.12
C MET A 541 7.78 6.88 -11.20
N LYS A 542 8.64 5.92 -10.86
CA LYS A 542 9.58 5.31 -11.80
C LYS A 542 9.08 3.97 -12.34
N LEU A 543 9.69 3.53 -13.41
CA LEU A 543 9.40 2.24 -14.03
C LEU A 543 9.46 1.09 -13.00
N ASN A 544 8.46 0.22 -13.08
CA ASN A 544 8.44 -1.09 -12.46
C ASN A 544 8.63 -2.10 -13.61
N ALA A 545 9.81 -2.65 -13.73
CA ALA A 545 10.11 -3.56 -14.84
C ALA A 545 9.33 -4.87 -14.76
N THR A 546 8.97 -5.46 -15.89
CA THR A 546 8.22 -6.71 -15.93
C THR A 546 8.94 -7.84 -15.21
N SER A 547 10.27 -7.92 -15.35
CA SER A 547 11.11 -8.91 -14.66
C SER A 547 11.08 -8.75 -13.12
N GLU A 548 10.88 -7.53 -12.60
CA GLU A 548 10.70 -7.27 -11.17
C GLU A 548 9.35 -7.78 -10.67
N MET A 549 8.30 -7.69 -11.50
CA MET A 549 6.94 -8.07 -11.14
C MET A 549 6.68 -9.58 -11.21
N ILE A 550 7.32 -10.32 -12.12
CA ILE A 550 7.09 -11.75 -12.35
C ILE A 550 7.13 -12.59 -11.05
N PRO A 551 8.08 -12.41 -10.13
CA PRO A 551 8.22 -13.27 -8.95
C PRO A 551 7.04 -13.20 -7.96
N ILE A 552 6.26 -12.11 -7.92
CA ILE A 552 5.19 -11.92 -6.93
C ILE A 552 4.04 -12.95 -7.08
N THR A 553 3.91 -13.56 -8.25
CA THR A 553 2.89 -14.58 -8.54
C THR A 553 3.42 -16.01 -8.41
N TRP A 554 4.70 -16.19 -8.09
CA TRP A 554 5.23 -17.54 -7.87
C TRP A 554 4.63 -18.16 -6.61
N PRO A 555 4.15 -19.41 -6.66
CA PRO A 555 3.54 -20.05 -5.50
C PRO A 555 4.44 -20.07 -4.26
N GLU A 556 5.76 -20.17 -4.47
CA GLU A 556 6.76 -20.18 -3.40
C GLU A 556 6.81 -18.87 -2.61
N PHE A 557 6.34 -17.76 -3.17
CA PHE A 557 6.14 -16.49 -2.47
C PHE A 557 4.66 -16.25 -2.16
N ALA A 558 3.80 -16.36 -3.16
CA ALA A 558 2.40 -16.00 -3.05
C ALA A 558 1.59 -16.90 -2.09
N ALA A 559 1.88 -18.21 -2.04
CA ALA A 559 1.06 -19.17 -1.29
C ALA A 559 1.54 -19.47 0.15
N ILE A 560 2.61 -18.82 0.62
CA ILE A 560 3.11 -19.03 1.99
C ILE A 560 2.21 -18.30 2.99
N HIS A 561 1.79 -19.05 4.03
CA HIS A 561 1.03 -18.49 5.15
C HIS A 561 1.97 -17.71 6.10
N PRO A 562 1.60 -16.50 6.61
CA PRO A 562 2.49 -15.68 7.45
C PRO A 562 2.92 -16.37 8.76
N PHE A 563 2.09 -17.26 9.29
CA PHE A 563 2.36 -18.03 10.52
C PHE A 563 2.77 -19.47 10.25
N ALA A 564 3.18 -19.81 9.02
CA ALA A 564 3.80 -21.10 8.74
C ALA A 564 5.10 -21.26 9.54
N PRO A 565 5.50 -22.49 9.92
CA PRO A 565 6.78 -22.76 10.59
C PRO A 565 7.97 -22.11 9.88
N ALA A 566 8.98 -21.69 10.65
CA ALA A 566 10.12 -20.96 10.13
C ALA A 566 10.91 -21.73 9.05
N ASP A 567 11.03 -23.07 9.21
CA ASP A 567 11.69 -23.95 8.25
C ASP A 567 10.97 -24.07 6.89
N GLN A 568 9.74 -23.58 6.81
CA GLN A 568 8.96 -23.51 5.57
C GLN A 568 9.09 -22.14 4.87
N ARG A 569 9.67 -21.14 5.54
CA ARG A 569 9.83 -19.76 5.05
C ARG A 569 11.29 -19.38 4.81
N GLU A 570 12.15 -20.36 4.57
CA GLU A 570 13.60 -20.14 4.42
C GLU A 570 13.94 -19.21 3.26
N GLY A 571 13.22 -19.31 2.13
CA GLY A 571 13.41 -18.39 1.00
C GLY A 571 13.07 -16.94 1.34
N TYR A 572 12.01 -16.72 2.13
CA TYR A 572 11.69 -15.39 2.64
C TYR A 572 12.77 -14.88 3.61
N ARG A 573 13.31 -15.74 4.48
CA ARG A 573 14.39 -15.37 5.41
C ARG A 573 15.65 -14.93 4.65
N VAL A 574 16.04 -15.65 3.60
CA VAL A 574 17.20 -15.30 2.76
C VAL A 574 16.95 -13.98 2.02
N LEU A 575 15.78 -13.81 1.41
CA LEU A 575 15.39 -12.59 0.73
C LEU A 575 15.40 -11.38 1.67
N GLU A 576 14.81 -11.51 2.86
CA GLU A 576 14.77 -10.48 3.90
C GLU A 576 16.20 -10.07 4.30
N GLN A 577 17.05 -11.05 4.63
CA GLN A 577 18.43 -10.78 5.05
C GLN A 577 19.22 -10.04 3.98
N GLN A 578 19.12 -10.43 2.72
CA GLN A 578 19.80 -9.76 1.62
C GLN A 578 19.27 -8.34 1.41
N LEU A 579 17.95 -8.18 1.35
CA LEU A 579 17.35 -6.86 1.15
C LEU A 579 17.66 -5.90 2.31
N VAL A 580 17.58 -6.36 3.56
CA VAL A 580 17.97 -5.58 4.73
C VAL A 580 19.44 -5.14 4.66
N ALA A 581 20.34 -6.05 4.27
CA ALA A 581 21.77 -5.71 4.10
C ALA A 581 21.99 -4.65 3.02
N TRP A 582 21.29 -4.73 1.89
CA TRP A 582 21.41 -3.77 0.79
C TRP A 582 20.81 -2.40 1.15
N LEU A 583 19.66 -2.39 1.82
CA LEU A 583 19.06 -1.16 2.33
C LEU A 583 19.95 -0.51 3.42
N ALA A 584 20.59 -1.30 4.29
CA ALA A 584 21.55 -0.80 5.27
C ALA A 584 22.75 -0.16 4.57
N ALA A 585 23.30 -0.79 3.54
CA ALA A 585 24.38 -0.23 2.72
C ALA A 585 23.99 1.07 2.03
N ALA A 586 22.75 1.20 1.56
CA ALA A 586 22.23 2.41 0.93
C ALA A 586 22.01 3.56 1.93
N THR A 587 21.62 3.27 3.16
CA THR A 587 21.15 4.26 4.14
C THR A 587 22.14 4.57 5.26
N GLY A 588 23.14 3.69 5.47
CA GLY A 588 24.14 3.83 6.56
C GLY A 588 23.63 3.45 7.95
N TYR A 589 22.42 2.85 8.06
CA TYR A 589 21.87 2.43 9.35
C TYR A 589 22.33 1.01 9.76
N ALA A 590 22.28 0.75 11.07
CA ALA A 590 22.74 -0.51 11.65
C ALA A 590 21.65 -1.61 11.71
N GLY A 591 20.39 -1.22 11.76
CA GLY A 591 19.27 -2.16 11.83
C GLY A 591 18.05 -1.68 11.05
N ILE A 592 17.34 -2.65 10.45
CA ILE A 592 16.14 -2.38 9.62
C ILE A 592 15.07 -3.42 9.94
N SER A 593 13.81 -2.97 10.01
CA SER A 593 12.64 -3.86 10.04
C SER A 593 11.78 -3.62 8.81
N LEU A 594 11.41 -4.70 8.12
CA LEU A 594 10.51 -4.69 6.96
C LEU A 594 9.03 -4.86 7.36
N GLN A 595 8.73 -4.94 8.66
CA GLN A 595 7.38 -5.16 9.16
C GLN A 595 6.38 -4.06 8.77
N PRO A 596 6.72 -2.75 8.78
CA PRO A 596 5.76 -1.70 8.44
C PRO A 596 5.25 -1.84 6.99
N ASN A 597 3.94 -1.99 6.83
CA ASN A 597 3.27 -2.23 5.54
C ASN A 597 2.82 -0.94 4.82
N ALA A 598 3.31 0.21 5.27
CA ALA A 598 3.20 1.52 4.61
C ALA A 598 4.25 2.48 5.17
N GLY A 599 4.55 3.57 4.46
CA GLY A 599 5.46 4.62 4.95
C GLY A 599 5.01 5.20 6.28
N SER A 600 3.72 5.51 6.43
CA SER A 600 3.16 6.01 7.69
C SER A 600 3.32 5.04 8.87
N GLN A 601 3.32 3.74 8.63
CA GLN A 601 3.62 2.74 9.66
C GLN A 601 5.12 2.69 9.97
N GLY A 602 5.99 2.95 9.00
CA GLY A 602 7.43 3.16 9.20
C GLY A 602 7.71 4.40 10.05
N GLU A 603 7.02 5.52 9.76
CA GLU A 603 7.08 6.72 10.60
C GLU A 603 6.69 6.42 12.05
N TYR A 604 5.54 5.78 12.22
CA TYR A 604 5.02 5.42 13.54
C TYR A 604 5.99 4.50 14.30
N ALA A 605 6.48 3.42 13.66
CA ALA A 605 7.42 2.48 14.26
C ALA A 605 8.73 3.16 14.69
N GLY A 606 9.26 4.06 13.86
CA GLY A 606 10.49 4.81 14.18
C GLY A 606 10.34 5.76 15.37
N LEU A 607 9.20 6.47 15.44
CA LEU A 607 8.91 7.35 16.58
C LEU A 607 8.65 6.55 17.87
N LEU A 608 8.02 5.38 17.77
CA LEU A 608 7.89 4.46 18.92
C LEU A 608 9.24 3.95 19.40
N ALA A 609 10.17 3.63 18.47
CA ALA A 609 11.53 3.20 18.82
C ALA A 609 12.29 4.29 19.63
N ILE A 610 12.19 5.57 19.19
CA ILE A 610 12.76 6.71 19.94
C ILE A 610 12.14 6.80 21.33
N ARG A 611 10.83 6.75 21.45
CA ARG A 611 10.15 6.82 22.75
C ARG A 611 10.48 5.65 23.68
N ALA A 612 10.49 4.43 23.16
CA ALA A 612 10.85 3.25 23.94
C ALA A 612 12.29 3.32 24.45
N TRP A 613 13.21 3.79 23.59
CA TRP A 613 14.60 4.04 23.98
C TRP A 613 14.72 5.08 25.09
N GLN A 614 14.02 6.21 25.00
CA GLN A 614 13.99 7.24 26.03
C GLN A 614 13.39 6.72 27.34
N LYS A 615 12.27 5.99 27.29
CA LYS A 615 11.66 5.35 28.46
C LYS A 615 12.63 4.39 29.18
N SER A 616 13.39 3.59 28.41
CA SER A 616 14.39 2.66 28.97
C SER A 616 15.51 3.35 29.75
N ARG A 617 15.70 4.67 29.54
CA ARG A 617 16.66 5.54 30.21
C ARG A 617 16.06 6.44 31.28
N GLY A 618 14.79 6.20 31.65
CA GLY A 618 14.07 7.05 32.62
C GLY A 618 13.64 8.42 32.06
N GLN A 619 13.70 8.62 30.74
CA GLN A 619 13.41 9.86 30.05
C GLN A 619 12.04 9.87 29.37
N GLY A 620 11.08 9.10 29.84
CA GLY A 620 9.73 9.01 29.27
C GLY A 620 8.93 10.32 29.25
N HIS A 621 9.39 11.35 29.99
CA HIS A 621 8.84 12.70 30.01
C HIS A 621 9.18 13.52 28.74
N ARG A 622 10.12 13.07 27.92
CA ARG A 622 10.46 13.68 26.64
C ARG A 622 9.37 13.37 25.61
N THR A 623 8.55 14.37 25.27
CA THR A 623 7.38 14.22 24.39
C THR A 623 7.29 15.26 23.28
N ILE A 624 8.19 16.23 23.23
CA ILE A 624 8.20 17.27 22.18
C ILE A 624 8.87 16.72 20.91
N CYS A 625 8.14 16.82 19.79
CA CYS A 625 8.67 16.58 18.45
C CYS A 625 8.68 17.91 17.67
N LEU A 626 9.87 18.40 17.29
CA LEU A 626 10.00 19.57 16.44
C LEU A 626 9.85 19.14 14.98
N ILE A 627 9.06 19.86 14.21
CA ILE A 627 8.76 19.52 12.80
C ILE A 627 8.78 20.79 11.94
N PRO A 628 9.56 20.86 10.85
CA PRO A 628 9.58 21.99 9.94
C PRO A 628 8.21 22.24 9.30
N ALA A 629 7.89 23.51 9.05
CA ALA A 629 6.66 23.90 8.38
C ALA A 629 6.51 23.28 6.97
N SER A 630 7.62 22.94 6.32
CA SER A 630 7.69 22.27 5.01
C SER A 630 7.40 20.76 5.06
N ALA A 631 7.43 20.13 6.26
CA ALA A 631 7.30 18.67 6.37
C ALA A 631 6.00 18.14 5.76
N HIS A 632 6.05 16.90 5.28
CA HIS A 632 4.87 16.20 4.79
C HIS A 632 3.80 16.06 5.89
N GLY A 633 2.52 16.13 5.53
CA GLY A 633 1.41 16.09 6.48
C GLY A 633 1.32 14.82 7.33
N THR A 634 1.93 13.70 6.88
CA THR A 634 2.00 12.45 7.66
C THR A 634 2.90 12.58 8.89
N ASN A 635 3.95 13.40 8.84
CA ASN A 635 4.91 13.53 9.94
C ASN A 635 4.26 14.04 11.24
N PRO A 636 3.53 15.19 11.27
CA PRO A 636 2.85 15.61 12.48
C PRO A 636 1.73 14.64 12.92
N ALA A 637 1.04 13.98 11.97
CA ALA A 637 0.03 12.99 12.29
C ALA A 637 0.63 11.75 12.98
N SER A 638 1.76 11.26 12.49
CA SER A 638 2.49 10.13 13.08
C SER A 638 3.08 10.47 14.45
N ALA A 639 3.59 11.69 14.65
CA ALA A 639 4.11 12.17 15.93
C ALA A 639 2.99 12.18 16.99
N GLN A 640 1.82 12.69 16.67
CA GLN A 640 0.67 12.65 17.59
C GLN A 640 0.21 11.23 17.90
N LEU A 641 0.16 10.35 16.88
CA LEU A 641 -0.20 8.95 17.05
C LEU A 641 0.77 8.22 18.00
N ALA A 642 2.07 8.61 17.95
CA ALA A 642 3.09 8.13 18.88
C ALA A 642 3.03 8.82 20.26
N GLY A 643 2.04 9.65 20.53
CA GLY A 643 1.85 10.35 21.79
C GLY A 643 2.87 11.50 22.01
N MET A 644 3.34 12.12 20.93
CA MET A 644 4.19 13.30 21.00
C MET A 644 3.40 14.59 20.76
N GLU A 645 3.89 15.69 21.35
CA GLU A 645 3.42 17.04 21.14
C GLU A 645 4.22 17.68 20.00
N VAL A 646 3.55 18.16 18.97
CA VAL A 646 4.18 18.75 17.78
C VAL A 646 4.43 20.24 18.04
N VAL A 647 5.68 20.67 17.80
CA VAL A 647 6.09 22.08 17.79
C VAL A 647 6.68 22.39 16.42
N VAL A 648 6.08 23.35 15.72
CA VAL A 648 6.51 23.72 14.36
C VAL A 648 7.71 24.64 14.43
N ILE A 649 8.70 24.42 13.53
CA ILE A 649 9.83 25.32 13.26
C ILE A 649 9.72 25.89 11.86
N GLY A 650 10.20 27.13 11.68
CA GLY A 650 10.15 27.83 10.40
C GLY A 650 11.19 27.34 9.39
N CYS A 651 11.06 27.83 8.17
CA CYS A 651 12.05 27.71 7.11
C CYS A 651 12.53 29.13 6.72
N ASP A 652 13.77 29.23 6.26
CA ASP A 652 14.33 30.46 5.73
C ASP A 652 13.77 30.81 4.31
N ALA A 653 14.24 31.90 3.74
CA ALA A 653 13.81 32.36 2.41
C ALA A 653 14.28 31.42 1.29
N GLU A 654 15.31 30.67 1.49
CA GLU A 654 15.91 29.70 0.57
C GLU A 654 15.26 28.32 0.69
N GLY A 655 14.36 28.13 1.66
CA GLY A 655 13.62 26.87 1.89
C GLY A 655 14.32 25.87 2.79
N ASN A 656 15.39 26.25 3.47
CA ASN A 656 16.06 25.42 4.48
C ASN A 656 15.39 25.56 5.85
N VAL A 657 15.63 24.63 6.77
CA VAL A 657 15.21 24.77 8.17
C VAL A 657 15.93 25.97 8.82
N ASP A 658 15.19 26.85 9.48
CA ASP A 658 15.78 27.97 10.25
C ASP A 658 16.53 27.42 11.47
N LEU A 659 17.86 27.35 11.36
CA LEU A 659 18.73 26.81 12.42
C LEU A 659 18.72 27.67 13.69
N ALA A 660 18.51 28.98 13.58
CA ALA A 660 18.46 29.86 14.75
C ALA A 660 17.18 29.60 15.54
N GLU A 661 16.04 29.46 14.85
CA GLU A 661 14.78 29.06 15.48
C GLU A 661 14.86 27.65 16.03
N LEU A 662 15.43 26.69 15.28
CA LEU A 662 15.65 25.33 15.74
C LEU A 662 16.41 25.31 17.07
N GLU A 663 17.57 25.99 17.14
CA GLU A 663 18.38 26.04 18.36
C GLU A 663 17.63 26.69 19.53
N ALA A 664 16.91 27.77 19.27
CA ALA A 664 16.07 28.42 20.28
C ALA A 664 14.98 27.48 20.82
N LYS A 665 14.30 26.73 19.93
CA LYS A 665 13.29 25.74 20.33
C LYS A 665 13.90 24.53 21.05
N CYS A 666 15.04 24.02 20.59
CA CYS A 666 15.77 22.96 21.30
C CYS A 666 16.14 23.39 22.71
N ARG A 667 16.64 24.62 22.91
CA ARG A 667 16.98 25.19 24.21
C ARG A 667 15.72 25.37 25.08
N GLN A 668 14.64 25.89 24.51
CA GLN A 668 13.36 26.07 25.19
C GLN A 668 12.77 24.75 25.72
N HIS A 669 12.93 23.67 24.98
CA HIS A 669 12.35 22.37 25.27
C HIS A 669 13.37 21.32 25.70
N THR A 670 14.59 21.69 26.09
CA THR A 670 15.72 20.78 26.39
C THR A 670 15.32 19.59 27.23
N ASP A 671 14.53 19.79 28.29
CA ASP A 671 14.11 18.71 29.21
C ASP A 671 13.06 17.77 28.59
N ARG A 672 12.26 18.28 27.63
CA ARG A 672 11.14 17.55 27.03
C ARG A 672 11.36 17.18 25.57
N LEU A 673 12.46 17.59 24.96
CA LEU A 673 12.75 17.32 23.55
C LEU A 673 12.94 15.81 23.31
N ALA A 674 12.03 15.20 22.57
CA ALA A 674 12.10 13.79 22.17
C ALA A 674 12.83 13.64 20.84
N ALA A 675 12.36 14.37 19.82
CA ALA A 675 12.88 14.25 18.46
C ALA A 675 12.71 15.55 17.67
N VAL A 676 13.51 15.64 16.61
CA VAL A 676 13.23 16.49 15.44
C VAL A 676 12.93 15.58 14.27
N MET A 677 11.91 15.88 13.46
CA MET A 677 11.53 15.09 12.29
C MET A 677 11.67 15.95 11.04
N ILE A 678 12.66 15.64 10.19
CA ILE A 678 12.96 16.37 8.95
C ILE A 678 12.82 15.47 7.72
N THR A 679 12.49 16.07 6.58
CA THR A 679 12.57 15.41 5.26
C THR A 679 13.90 15.80 4.61
N TYR A 680 14.64 14.83 4.03
CA TYR A 680 15.93 15.13 3.41
C TYR A 680 16.16 14.32 2.11
N PRO A 681 16.52 14.95 0.94
CA PRO A 681 16.49 16.41 0.73
C PRO A 681 15.15 17.03 1.11
N SER A 682 15.12 18.35 1.36
CA SER A 682 13.90 18.99 1.83
C SER A 682 12.77 18.91 0.78
N THR A 683 11.53 18.96 1.23
CA THR A 683 10.35 19.03 0.34
C THR A 683 10.31 20.28 -0.55
N HIS A 684 11.24 21.22 -0.36
CA HIS A 684 11.47 22.35 -1.25
C HIS A 684 12.33 22.00 -2.48
N GLY A 685 12.76 20.72 -2.62
CA GLY A 685 13.60 20.26 -3.73
C GLY A 685 15.07 20.68 -3.63
N VAL A 686 15.55 20.96 -2.44
CA VAL A 686 16.94 21.41 -2.20
C VAL A 686 17.66 20.53 -1.17
N PHE A 687 18.98 20.42 -1.34
CA PHE A 687 19.86 19.85 -0.30
C PHE A 687 20.21 20.92 0.72
N GLU A 688 19.78 20.75 1.95
CA GLU A 688 20.19 21.62 3.06
C GLU A 688 21.65 21.38 3.40
N THR A 689 22.52 22.40 3.24
CA THR A 689 23.97 22.28 3.39
C THR A 689 24.37 22.03 4.84
N GLU A 690 23.57 22.53 5.80
CA GLU A 690 23.86 22.53 7.24
C GLU A 690 23.19 21.35 7.99
N VAL A 691 22.76 20.30 7.29
CA VAL A 691 22.04 19.17 7.92
C VAL A 691 22.84 18.50 9.05
N ARG A 692 24.17 18.39 8.96
CA ARG A 692 25.01 17.87 10.05
C ARG A 692 24.92 18.76 11.28
N ARG A 693 24.98 20.09 11.09
CA ARG A 693 24.84 21.05 12.18
C ARG A 693 23.47 20.97 12.83
N LEU A 694 22.42 20.80 12.04
CA LEU A 694 21.07 20.53 12.55
C LEU A 694 21.07 19.32 13.50
N CYS A 695 21.63 18.20 13.05
CA CYS A 695 21.71 16.98 13.86
C CYS A 695 22.50 17.22 15.17
N GLU A 696 23.63 17.90 15.12
CA GLU A 696 24.44 18.24 16.29
C GLU A 696 23.67 19.07 17.32
N ILE A 697 22.92 20.09 16.86
CA ILE A 697 22.06 20.93 17.74
C ILE A 697 21.07 20.06 18.48
N VAL A 698 20.37 19.19 17.78
CA VAL A 698 19.34 18.31 18.35
C VAL A 698 19.94 17.35 19.39
N HIS A 699 21.06 16.72 19.05
CA HIS A 699 21.75 15.78 19.94
C HIS A 699 22.30 16.48 21.19
N ALA A 700 22.83 17.71 21.07
CA ALA A 700 23.30 18.48 22.20
C ALA A 700 22.19 18.78 23.25
N HIS A 701 20.95 18.80 22.84
CA HIS A 701 19.77 18.98 23.71
C HIS A 701 19.08 17.65 24.10
N GLY A 702 19.70 16.50 23.78
CA GLY A 702 19.22 15.16 24.17
C GLY A 702 18.05 14.63 23.33
N GLY A 703 17.70 15.30 22.23
CA GLY A 703 16.75 14.82 21.24
C GLY A 703 17.36 13.81 20.25
N ARG A 704 16.52 13.13 19.47
CA ARG A 704 16.90 12.26 18.35
C ARG A 704 16.48 12.88 17.03
N VAL A 705 17.24 12.58 15.97
CA VAL A 705 16.92 13.06 14.62
C VAL A 705 16.23 11.95 13.83
N TYR A 706 14.98 12.20 13.49
CA TYR A 706 14.22 11.38 12.56
C TYR A 706 14.32 12.00 11.17
N VAL A 707 14.88 11.26 10.21
CA VAL A 707 14.98 11.67 8.81
C VAL A 707 13.88 10.96 8.02
N ASP A 708 12.90 11.70 7.51
CA ASP A 708 11.95 11.19 6.56
C ASP A 708 12.66 10.86 5.23
N GLY A 709 12.94 9.58 5.04
CA GLY A 709 13.59 9.01 3.87
C GLY A 709 12.59 8.35 2.91
N ALA A 710 11.32 8.74 2.95
CA ALA A 710 10.28 8.19 2.08
C ALA A 710 10.66 8.27 0.60
N ASN A 711 11.35 9.33 0.20
CA ASN A 711 11.93 9.49 -1.12
C ASN A 711 13.45 9.58 -1.03
N MET A 712 14.16 8.58 -1.54
CA MET A 712 15.61 8.52 -1.57
C MET A 712 16.21 8.74 -2.96
N ASN A 713 15.44 9.27 -3.90
CA ASN A 713 15.82 9.34 -5.32
C ASN A 713 16.99 10.31 -5.59
N ALA A 714 17.38 11.14 -4.59
CA ALA A 714 18.57 11.97 -4.63
C ALA A 714 19.71 11.48 -3.71
N LEU A 715 19.51 10.37 -2.96
CA LEU A 715 20.47 9.98 -1.92
C LEU A 715 21.21 8.67 -2.22
N VAL A 716 20.57 7.67 -2.83
CA VAL A 716 21.13 6.32 -2.99
C VAL A 716 22.48 6.37 -3.71
N GLY A 717 23.54 5.93 -3.03
CA GLY A 717 24.91 5.95 -3.52
C GLY A 717 25.63 7.31 -3.49
N LEU A 718 24.95 8.40 -3.14
CA LEU A 718 25.50 9.74 -3.06
C LEU A 718 25.62 10.28 -1.63
N ALA A 719 24.63 9.98 -0.78
CA ALA A 719 24.65 10.33 0.64
C ALA A 719 23.83 9.31 1.44
N ALA A 720 24.06 9.21 2.75
CA ALA A 720 23.41 8.26 3.62
C ALA A 720 22.96 8.90 4.94
N ALA A 721 21.68 8.80 5.26
CA ALA A 721 21.09 9.49 6.42
C ALA A 721 21.71 9.05 7.76
N GLY A 722 22.03 7.77 7.92
CA GLY A 722 22.70 7.26 9.11
C GLY A 722 24.14 7.76 9.29
N GLU A 723 24.80 8.27 8.22
CA GLU A 723 26.18 8.78 8.25
C GLU A 723 26.27 10.29 8.52
N PHE A 724 25.23 11.05 8.18
CA PHE A 724 25.25 12.49 8.44
C PHE A 724 24.59 12.91 9.76
N GLY A 725 24.09 11.96 10.56
CA GLY A 725 23.59 12.21 11.90
C GLY A 725 22.11 11.88 12.12
N GLY A 726 21.43 11.26 11.15
CA GLY A 726 20.09 10.71 11.34
C GLY A 726 20.12 9.49 12.27
N ASP A 727 19.24 9.47 13.28
CA ASP A 727 19.12 8.34 14.20
C ASP A 727 18.13 7.29 13.72
N VAL A 728 17.06 7.72 13.05
CA VAL A 728 15.98 6.91 12.53
C VAL A 728 15.56 7.42 11.16
N SER A 729 15.22 6.52 10.26
CA SER A 729 14.51 6.83 9.02
C SER A 729 13.43 5.79 8.74
N HIS A 730 12.40 6.17 7.99
CA HIS A 730 11.62 5.21 7.23
C HIS A 730 11.91 5.38 5.74
N LEU A 731 11.70 4.31 4.99
CA LEU A 731 11.80 4.29 3.53
C LEU A 731 10.42 3.97 2.94
N ASN A 732 10.22 4.33 1.68
CA ASN A 732 9.09 3.81 0.91
C ASN A 732 9.64 2.99 -0.27
N LEU A 733 9.60 1.65 -0.17
CA LEU A 733 10.07 0.78 -1.26
C LEU A 733 9.22 0.94 -2.52
N HIS A 734 7.99 1.43 -2.38
CA HIS A 734 7.08 1.80 -3.47
C HIS A 734 7.35 3.19 -4.06
N LYS A 735 8.54 3.73 -3.84
CA LYS A 735 9.10 4.93 -4.49
C LYS A 735 10.46 4.57 -5.11
N THR A 736 11.56 4.85 -4.43
CA THR A 736 12.93 4.67 -4.95
C THR A 736 13.28 3.22 -5.31
N PHE A 737 12.66 2.21 -4.66
CA PHE A 737 13.00 0.79 -4.83
C PHE A 737 11.96 -0.02 -5.63
N CYS A 738 11.25 0.63 -6.55
CA CYS A 738 10.44 0.06 -7.64
C CYS A 738 9.23 -0.79 -7.28
N ILE A 739 8.81 -0.93 -6.01
CA ILE A 739 7.49 -1.50 -5.75
C ILE A 739 6.45 -0.54 -6.36
N PRO A 740 5.51 -1.03 -7.19
CA PRO A 740 4.57 -0.16 -7.88
C PRO A 740 3.57 0.51 -6.93
N HIS A 741 3.11 1.70 -7.31
CA HIS A 741 2.15 2.46 -6.49
C HIS A 741 0.73 1.85 -6.45
N GLY A 742 0.34 1.04 -7.46
CA GLY A 742 -0.92 0.32 -7.48
C GLY A 742 -2.18 1.18 -7.31
N GLY A 743 -2.13 2.44 -7.74
CA GLY A 743 -3.24 3.38 -7.53
C GLY A 743 -3.36 3.92 -6.09
N GLY A 744 -2.38 3.66 -5.24
CA GLY A 744 -2.36 4.06 -3.83
C GLY A 744 -2.10 2.90 -2.85
N GLY A 745 -1.29 1.96 -3.25
CA GLY A 745 -0.86 0.76 -2.55
C GLY A 745 -0.98 -0.51 -3.40
N PRO A 746 -0.20 -1.54 -3.04
CA PRO A 746 0.43 -1.79 -1.73
C PRO A 746 1.69 -0.96 -1.47
N GLY A 747 1.95 -0.67 -0.19
CA GLY A 747 3.17 -0.04 0.28
C GLY A 747 4.05 -0.98 1.10
N VAL A 748 5.35 -0.65 1.22
CA VAL A 748 6.26 -1.18 2.23
C VAL A 748 7.08 -0.03 2.77
N GLY A 749 7.11 0.14 4.08
CA GLY A 749 7.75 1.25 4.79
C GLY A 749 8.83 0.80 5.77
N PRO A 750 9.98 0.27 5.33
CA PRO A 750 11.03 -0.15 6.24
C PRO A 750 11.42 0.94 7.23
N VAL A 751 11.56 0.59 8.49
CA VAL A 751 12.11 1.47 9.52
C VAL A 751 13.58 1.11 9.75
N CYS A 752 14.46 2.12 9.64
CA CYS A 752 15.90 2.02 9.72
C CYS A 752 16.39 2.78 10.96
N VAL A 753 17.34 2.22 11.72
CA VAL A 753 17.79 2.81 12.97
C VAL A 753 19.29 2.64 13.18
N VAL A 754 19.88 3.55 13.97
CA VAL A 754 21.26 3.42 14.48
C VAL A 754 21.38 2.27 15.50
N ALA A 755 22.61 1.84 15.81
CA ALA A 755 22.90 0.62 16.56
C ALA A 755 22.22 0.56 17.94
N ASP A 756 22.17 1.65 18.69
CA ASP A 756 21.57 1.70 20.03
C ASP A 756 20.02 1.66 20.04
N LEU A 757 19.41 1.86 18.88
CA LEU A 757 17.95 1.74 18.67
C LEU A 757 17.52 0.38 18.12
N VAL A 758 18.43 -0.48 17.67
CA VAL A 758 18.10 -1.83 17.14
C VAL A 758 17.26 -2.69 18.11
N PRO A 759 17.49 -2.69 19.43
CA PRO A 759 16.65 -3.43 20.38
C PRO A 759 15.18 -2.94 20.44
N PHE A 760 14.91 -1.74 19.92
CA PHE A 760 13.59 -1.09 19.94
C PHE A 760 12.85 -1.14 18.59
N LEU A 761 13.39 -1.84 17.59
CA LEU A 761 12.64 -2.16 16.38
C LEU A 761 11.41 -3.01 16.70
N PRO A 762 10.33 -2.95 15.90
CA PRO A 762 9.11 -3.69 16.18
C PRO A 762 9.33 -5.19 16.39
N GLY A 763 8.73 -5.74 17.46
CA GLY A 763 8.55 -7.16 17.69
C GLY A 763 7.30 -7.70 17.01
N HIS A 764 7.06 -9.01 17.10
CA HIS A 764 5.81 -9.66 16.66
C HIS A 764 5.76 -11.08 17.27
N ALA A 765 5.25 -11.21 18.48
CA ALA A 765 5.28 -12.48 19.23
C ALA A 765 4.48 -13.57 18.50
N THR A 766 3.29 -13.28 18.00
CA THR A 766 2.47 -14.22 17.22
C THR A 766 3.19 -14.70 15.95
N GLY A 767 4.00 -13.88 15.32
CA GLY A 767 4.79 -14.23 14.12
C GLY A 767 6.15 -14.86 14.40
N GLY A 768 6.49 -15.05 15.69
CA GLY A 768 7.77 -15.63 16.11
C GLY A 768 8.94 -14.67 16.09
N LEU A 769 8.75 -13.36 15.92
CA LEU A 769 9.78 -12.37 16.18
C LEU A 769 9.94 -12.16 17.70
N PRO A 770 11.13 -11.73 18.17
CA PRO A 770 11.35 -11.47 19.57
C PRO A 770 10.32 -10.51 20.17
N ASP A 771 9.93 -10.75 21.43
CA ASP A 771 9.25 -9.77 22.25
C ASP A 771 10.18 -8.58 22.49
N ARG A 772 9.72 -7.39 22.14
CA ARG A 772 10.51 -6.15 22.17
C ARG A 772 9.69 -5.03 22.83
N PRO A 773 10.36 -3.95 23.32
CA PRO A 773 9.66 -2.79 23.90
C PRO A 773 8.66 -2.10 22.96
N VAL A 774 8.86 -2.21 21.65
CA VAL A 774 7.86 -1.85 20.63
C VAL A 774 7.25 -3.14 20.12
N GLY A 775 5.96 -3.30 20.29
CA GLY A 775 5.19 -4.46 19.81
C GLY A 775 4.94 -4.46 18.32
N ALA A 776 4.01 -5.31 17.85
CA ALA A 776 3.64 -5.42 16.45
C ALA A 776 3.00 -4.12 15.92
N VAL A 777 3.39 -3.69 14.73
CA VAL A 777 2.84 -2.52 14.01
C VAL A 777 2.02 -2.91 12.78
N SER A 778 2.03 -4.19 12.40
CA SER A 778 1.20 -4.77 11.34
C SER A 778 0.74 -6.17 11.72
N ALA A 779 -0.28 -6.70 11.02
CA ALA A 779 -0.85 -8.02 11.30
C ALA A 779 0.12 -9.19 11.05
N ALA A 780 1.12 -9.00 10.20
CA ALA A 780 2.10 -10.01 9.86
C ALA A 780 3.55 -9.53 10.11
N PRO A 781 4.47 -10.44 10.47
CA PRO A 781 5.85 -10.08 10.86
C PRO A 781 6.67 -9.40 9.75
N LEU A 782 6.33 -9.62 8.49
CA LEU A 782 6.98 -9.00 7.32
C LEU A 782 6.04 -8.06 6.54
N GLY A 783 4.89 -7.67 7.12
CA GLY A 783 3.93 -6.78 6.46
C GLY A 783 3.51 -7.29 5.08
N ASN A 784 3.75 -6.50 4.04
CA ASN A 784 3.44 -6.85 2.64
C ASN A 784 4.56 -7.68 1.99
N ALA A 785 4.85 -8.85 2.52
CA ALA A 785 6.02 -9.66 2.17
C ALA A 785 6.08 -10.07 0.69
N ALA A 786 4.94 -10.37 0.04
CA ALA A 786 4.91 -10.87 -1.34
C ALA A 786 5.38 -9.84 -2.38
N VAL A 787 5.49 -8.55 -2.04
CA VAL A 787 6.02 -7.52 -2.95
C VAL A 787 7.50 -7.21 -2.71
N LEU A 788 8.13 -7.75 -1.69
CA LEU A 788 9.57 -7.59 -1.42
C LEU A 788 10.49 -8.12 -2.55
N PRO A 789 10.12 -9.20 -3.26
CA PRO A 789 10.87 -9.66 -4.43
C PRO A 789 11.13 -8.58 -5.47
N ILE A 790 10.23 -7.59 -5.63
CA ILE A 790 10.38 -6.49 -6.60
C ILE A 790 11.62 -5.65 -6.26
N SER A 791 11.75 -5.18 -5.02
CA SER A 791 12.92 -4.39 -4.59
C SER A 791 14.20 -5.23 -4.57
N TRP A 792 14.09 -6.52 -4.26
CA TRP A 792 15.23 -7.43 -4.35
C TRP A 792 15.73 -7.53 -5.81
N MET A 793 14.84 -7.75 -6.78
CA MET A 793 15.16 -7.81 -8.20
C MET A 793 15.79 -6.50 -8.67
N TYR A 794 15.19 -5.35 -8.33
CA TYR A 794 15.71 -4.04 -8.67
C TYR A 794 17.14 -3.84 -8.18
N CYS A 795 17.39 -4.02 -6.89
CA CYS A 795 18.74 -3.87 -6.31
C CYS A 795 19.74 -4.85 -6.93
N ARG A 796 19.33 -6.09 -7.21
CA ARG A 796 20.19 -7.13 -7.74
C ARG A 796 20.59 -6.89 -9.21
N MET A 797 19.66 -6.38 -10.01
CA MET A 797 19.90 -6.08 -11.42
C MET A 797 20.65 -4.75 -11.62
N MET A 798 20.40 -3.76 -10.76
CA MET A 798 21.08 -2.46 -10.82
C MET A 798 22.51 -2.54 -10.27
N GLY A 799 22.73 -3.29 -9.20
CA GLY A 799 24.01 -3.28 -8.48
C GLY A 799 24.36 -1.91 -7.91
N PRO A 800 25.54 -1.74 -7.27
CA PRO A 800 25.92 -0.49 -6.63
C PRO A 800 26.05 0.68 -7.61
N ASP A 801 26.65 0.44 -8.77
CA ASP A 801 26.89 1.47 -9.79
C ASP A 801 25.59 1.89 -10.49
N GLY A 802 24.74 0.94 -10.83
CA GLY A 802 23.45 1.22 -11.46
C GLY A 802 22.55 2.05 -10.55
N LEU A 803 22.48 1.73 -9.26
CA LEU A 803 21.71 2.51 -8.28
C LEU A 803 22.26 3.95 -8.12
N ARG A 804 23.57 4.13 -8.07
CA ARG A 804 24.21 5.45 -8.02
C ARG A 804 23.92 6.25 -9.30
N ASN A 805 24.03 5.62 -10.45
CA ASN A 805 23.79 6.26 -11.76
C ASN A 805 22.31 6.64 -11.91
N ALA A 806 21.38 5.83 -11.43
CA ALA A 806 19.95 6.16 -11.40
C ALA A 806 19.70 7.44 -10.57
N THR A 807 20.29 7.53 -9.38
CA THR A 807 20.19 8.75 -8.54
C THR A 807 20.75 9.98 -9.26
N ALA A 808 21.91 9.85 -9.90
CA ALA A 808 22.55 10.95 -10.62
C ALA A 808 21.69 11.39 -11.84
N ALA A 809 21.12 10.43 -12.58
CA ALA A 809 20.23 10.69 -13.71
C ALA A 809 18.93 11.40 -13.26
N ALA A 810 18.37 11.02 -12.12
CA ALA A 810 17.19 11.69 -11.56
C ALA A 810 17.47 13.16 -11.21
N ILE A 811 18.63 13.44 -10.62
CA ILE A 811 19.08 14.82 -10.34
C ILE A 811 19.29 15.60 -11.63
N LEU A 812 19.91 15.01 -12.64
CA LEU A 812 20.10 15.65 -13.95
C LEU A 812 18.75 15.97 -14.61
N ALA A 813 17.80 15.02 -14.59
CA ALA A 813 16.47 15.20 -15.18
C ALA A 813 15.70 16.36 -14.52
N ALA A 814 15.73 16.48 -13.20
CA ALA A 814 15.08 17.58 -12.47
C ALA A 814 15.71 18.94 -12.81
N ASN A 815 17.04 19.01 -12.86
CA ASN A 815 17.76 20.23 -13.25
C ASN A 815 17.51 20.60 -14.71
N TYR A 816 17.44 19.61 -15.60
CA TYR A 816 17.09 19.84 -17.01
C TYR A 816 15.71 20.49 -17.15
N VAL A 817 14.67 19.92 -16.53
CA VAL A 817 13.31 20.48 -16.54
C VAL A 817 13.29 21.88 -15.93
N SER A 818 13.92 22.10 -14.79
CA SER A 818 14.01 23.40 -14.12
C SER A 818 14.63 24.47 -15.03
N VAL A 819 15.76 24.15 -15.67
CA VAL A 819 16.49 25.09 -16.55
C VAL A 819 15.67 25.38 -17.82
N ARG A 820 15.11 24.37 -18.46
CA ARG A 820 14.30 24.51 -19.67
C ARG A 820 13.04 25.35 -19.44
N LEU A 821 12.44 25.29 -18.25
CA LEU A 821 11.24 26.04 -17.90
C LEU A 821 11.50 27.41 -17.25
N ARG A 822 12.73 27.75 -16.87
CA ARG A 822 13.09 28.95 -16.09
C ARG A 822 12.60 30.27 -16.75
N GLY A 823 12.61 30.37 -18.07
CA GLY A 823 12.11 31.53 -18.82
C GLY A 823 10.58 31.66 -18.90
N HIS A 824 9.86 30.66 -18.42
CA HIS A 824 8.40 30.53 -18.53
C HIS A 824 7.73 30.44 -17.16
N TYR A 825 8.32 29.68 -16.24
CA TYR A 825 7.89 29.47 -14.85
C TYR A 825 9.13 29.53 -13.95
N PRO A 826 9.19 30.47 -13.01
CA PRO A 826 10.32 30.53 -12.06
C PRO A 826 10.39 29.27 -11.20
N THR A 827 11.58 28.73 -10.98
CA THR A 827 11.83 27.75 -9.92
C THR A 827 11.85 28.50 -8.59
N LEU A 828 10.97 28.10 -7.66
CA LEU A 828 10.74 28.84 -6.41
C LEU A 828 11.92 28.74 -5.45
N TYR A 829 12.46 27.54 -5.28
CA TYR A 829 13.62 27.27 -4.41
C TYR A 829 14.72 26.60 -5.21
N ALA A 830 15.93 27.00 -4.96
CA ALA A 830 17.13 26.41 -5.54
C ALA A 830 18.29 26.53 -4.56
N GLY A 831 19.18 25.53 -4.58
CA GLY A 831 20.42 25.54 -3.87
C GLY A 831 21.52 26.39 -4.55
N PRO A 832 22.79 26.23 -4.13
CA PRO A 832 23.91 26.90 -4.74
C PRO A 832 23.92 26.73 -6.26
N GLY A 833 24.33 27.78 -6.98
CA GLY A 833 24.35 27.76 -8.45
C GLY A 833 22.98 27.75 -9.15
N GLY A 834 21.88 27.90 -8.40
CA GLY A 834 20.52 27.80 -8.97
C GLY A 834 20.12 26.37 -9.31
N ARG A 835 20.73 25.36 -8.64
CA ARG A 835 20.49 23.92 -8.82
C ARG A 835 19.40 23.40 -7.90
N VAL A 836 18.75 22.34 -8.32
CA VAL A 836 17.76 21.58 -7.53
C VAL A 836 18.25 20.16 -7.27
N ALA A 837 17.61 19.45 -6.34
CA ALA A 837 17.86 18.04 -6.09
C ALA A 837 17.20 17.17 -7.21
N HIS A 838 16.39 16.18 -6.86
CA HIS A 838 15.69 15.30 -7.79
C HIS A 838 14.30 15.80 -8.18
N GLU A 839 13.87 16.93 -7.65
CA GLU A 839 12.57 17.57 -7.91
C GLU A 839 12.70 19.10 -7.90
N CYS A 840 11.79 19.80 -8.53
CA CYS A 840 11.75 21.26 -8.56
C CYS A 840 10.33 21.80 -8.34
N ILE A 841 10.24 22.99 -7.75
CA ILE A 841 8.97 23.68 -7.51
C ILE A 841 8.84 24.84 -8.49
N LEU A 842 7.86 24.76 -9.38
CA LEU A 842 7.52 25.84 -10.33
C LEU A 842 6.52 26.80 -9.68
N ASP A 843 6.84 28.08 -9.67
CA ASP A 843 5.98 29.12 -9.10
C ASP A 843 4.97 29.63 -10.14
N LEU A 844 3.70 29.35 -9.93
CA LEU A 844 2.59 29.78 -10.78
C LEU A 844 1.78 30.93 -10.16
N ARG A 845 2.10 31.37 -8.94
CA ARG A 845 1.36 32.43 -8.25
C ARG A 845 1.24 33.73 -9.03
N PRO A 846 2.28 34.21 -9.76
CA PRO A 846 2.17 35.42 -10.56
C PRO A 846 1.10 35.33 -11.67
N LEU A 847 0.84 34.12 -12.21
CA LEU A 847 -0.12 33.90 -13.30
C LEU A 847 -1.57 34.16 -12.88
N LYS A 848 -1.86 33.96 -11.58
CA LYS A 848 -3.17 34.28 -11.04
C LYS A 848 -3.46 35.77 -11.04
N GLU A 849 -2.45 36.60 -10.81
CA GLU A 849 -2.57 38.07 -10.85
C GLU A 849 -2.66 38.58 -12.28
N THR A 850 -1.79 38.08 -13.17
CA THR A 850 -1.68 38.58 -14.55
C THR A 850 -2.81 38.09 -15.46
N ALA A 851 -3.19 36.83 -15.37
CA ALA A 851 -4.14 36.14 -16.25
C ALA A 851 -5.41 35.60 -15.57
N GLY A 852 -5.47 35.55 -14.23
CA GLY A 852 -6.52 34.88 -13.49
C GLY A 852 -6.38 33.35 -13.44
N VAL A 853 -5.29 32.79 -13.99
CA VAL A 853 -5.05 31.36 -14.13
C VAL A 853 -4.42 30.80 -12.85
N SER A 854 -5.03 29.75 -12.28
CA SER A 854 -4.53 29.05 -11.10
C SER A 854 -3.62 27.86 -11.48
N ALA A 855 -2.88 27.34 -10.50
CA ALA A 855 -2.12 26.09 -10.69
C ALA A 855 -3.05 24.91 -11.04
N GLU A 856 -4.28 24.89 -10.52
CA GLU A 856 -5.27 23.88 -10.88
C GLU A 856 -5.67 23.97 -12.35
N ASP A 857 -5.85 25.18 -12.93
CA ASP A 857 -6.19 25.35 -14.34
C ASP A 857 -5.07 24.82 -15.25
N VAL A 858 -3.81 25.08 -14.90
CA VAL A 858 -2.65 24.50 -15.61
C VAL A 858 -2.64 22.98 -15.50
N ALA A 859 -2.89 22.43 -14.33
CA ALA A 859 -2.96 20.98 -14.13
C ALA A 859 -4.08 20.34 -14.96
N LYS A 860 -5.29 20.93 -14.99
CA LYS A 860 -6.40 20.43 -15.83
C LYS A 860 -6.06 20.55 -17.33
N ARG A 861 -5.36 21.61 -17.73
CA ARG A 861 -4.93 21.75 -19.13
C ARG A 861 -3.87 20.72 -19.54
N LEU A 862 -2.95 20.33 -18.63
CA LEU A 862 -1.99 19.25 -18.87
C LEU A 862 -2.68 17.91 -19.21
N VAL A 863 -3.86 17.64 -18.67
CA VAL A 863 -4.66 16.46 -19.05
C VAL A 863 -4.98 16.47 -20.54
N ASP A 864 -5.29 17.62 -21.12
CA ASP A 864 -5.52 17.77 -22.57
C ASP A 864 -4.26 17.49 -23.40
N TYR A 865 -3.08 17.71 -22.82
CA TYR A 865 -1.78 17.34 -23.41
C TYR A 865 -1.41 15.87 -23.17
N GLY A 866 -2.25 15.10 -22.46
CA GLY A 866 -2.04 13.67 -22.19
C GLY A 866 -1.08 13.41 -21.05
N PHE A 867 -0.97 14.35 -20.08
CA PHE A 867 -0.16 14.18 -18.89
C PHE A 867 -0.99 14.06 -17.61
N HIS A 868 -0.53 13.22 -16.69
CA HIS A 868 -0.84 13.38 -15.28
C HIS A 868 -0.12 14.65 -14.80
N ALA A 869 -0.84 15.61 -14.22
CA ALA A 869 -0.20 16.82 -13.74
C ALA A 869 0.72 16.55 -12.53
N PRO A 870 1.78 17.39 -12.34
CA PRO A 870 2.61 17.39 -11.14
C PRO A 870 1.82 17.61 -9.85
N THR A 871 2.47 17.43 -8.70
CA THR A 871 1.85 17.69 -7.39
C THR A 871 1.46 19.15 -7.25
N LEU A 872 0.19 19.35 -6.89
CA LEU A 872 -0.44 20.69 -6.82
C LEU A 872 -0.29 21.29 -5.42
N SER A 873 0.12 22.57 -5.37
CA SER A 873 0.06 23.41 -4.16
C SER A 873 0.71 22.78 -2.91
N PHE A 874 1.79 22.03 -3.11
CA PHE A 874 2.57 21.41 -2.05
C PHE A 874 4.07 21.60 -2.32
N PRO A 875 4.90 21.91 -1.31
CA PRO A 875 4.53 22.36 0.03
C PRO A 875 4.00 23.79 0.08
N VAL A 876 4.08 24.52 -1.04
CA VAL A 876 3.68 25.92 -1.15
C VAL A 876 2.39 26.05 -1.98
N PRO A 877 1.35 26.72 -1.48
CA PRO A 877 0.13 26.97 -2.25
C PRO A 877 0.39 27.71 -3.57
N GLY A 878 -0.26 27.31 -4.65
CA GLY A 878 -0.17 27.95 -5.96
C GLY A 878 1.06 27.58 -6.78
N THR A 879 1.71 26.47 -6.46
CA THR A 879 2.88 25.93 -7.17
C THR A 879 2.61 24.57 -7.78
N LEU A 880 3.51 24.11 -8.65
CA LEU A 880 3.61 22.72 -9.12
C LEU A 880 4.96 22.15 -8.71
N MET A 881 4.95 21.00 -8.04
CA MET A 881 6.16 20.26 -7.70
C MET A 881 6.36 19.13 -8.71
N VAL A 882 7.48 19.18 -9.43
CA VAL A 882 7.82 18.26 -10.53
C VAL A 882 8.97 17.36 -10.12
N GLU A 883 8.77 16.05 -10.17
CA GLU A 883 9.81 15.02 -10.03
C GLU A 883 9.82 14.17 -11.30
N PRO A 884 10.71 14.45 -12.27
CA PRO A 884 10.98 13.53 -13.35
C PRO A 884 11.93 12.45 -12.83
N THR A 885 11.59 11.18 -13.05
CA THR A 885 12.44 10.08 -12.56
C THR A 885 13.56 9.77 -13.54
N GLU A 886 14.55 8.99 -13.10
CA GLU A 886 15.62 8.49 -13.96
C GLU A 886 15.15 7.56 -15.06
N SER A 887 13.95 6.97 -14.93
CA SER A 887 13.42 6.03 -15.91
C SER A 887 12.78 6.69 -17.14
N GLU A 888 12.61 8.00 -17.12
CA GLU A 888 12.03 8.72 -18.25
C GLU A 888 13.07 9.05 -19.34
N SER A 889 12.66 8.96 -20.58
CA SER A 889 13.49 9.32 -21.72
C SER A 889 13.57 10.83 -21.92
N LEU A 890 14.65 11.33 -22.54
CA LEU A 890 14.77 12.74 -22.91
C LEU A 890 13.60 13.19 -23.78
N ALA A 891 13.11 12.34 -24.69
CA ALA A 891 11.97 12.66 -25.53
C ALA A 891 10.69 12.89 -24.73
N GLU A 892 10.45 12.14 -23.64
CA GLU A 892 9.29 12.35 -22.76
C GLU A 892 9.46 13.58 -21.89
N LEU A 893 10.68 13.86 -21.39
CA LEU A 893 10.98 15.11 -20.68
C LEU A 893 10.76 16.33 -21.56
N ASP A 894 11.22 16.28 -22.83
CA ASP A 894 11.00 17.35 -23.81
C ASP A 894 9.51 17.53 -24.10
N ARG A 895 8.75 16.43 -24.28
CA ARG A 895 7.29 16.49 -24.48
C ARG A 895 6.59 17.21 -23.32
N PHE A 896 7.01 16.94 -22.08
CA PHE A 896 6.48 17.63 -20.90
C PHE A 896 6.85 19.13 -20.89
N VAL A 897 8.12 19.44 -21.14
CA VAL A 897 8.62 20.83 -21.21
C VAL A 897 7.89 21.63 -22.29
N GLU A 898 7.72 21.06 -23.48
CA GLU A 898 7.01 21.67 -24.60
C GLU A 898 5.53 21.90 -24.29
N ALA A 899 4.87 20.94 -23.61
CA ALA A 899 3.50 21.10 -23.15
C ALA A 899 3.37 22.28 -22.16
N MET A 900 4.28 22.37 -21.19
CA MET A 900 4.31 23.47 -20.24
C MET A 900 4.56 24.83 -20.93
N ILE A 901 5.48 24.89 -21.90
CA ILE A 901 5.74 26.10 -22.68
C ILE A 901 4.52 26.49 -23.50
N ALA A 902 3.88 25.55 -24.19
CA ALA A 902 2.66 25.80 -24.95
C ALA A 902 1.52 26.34 -24.06
N ILE A 903 1.34 25.76 -22.86
CA ILE A 903 0.38 26.27 -21.86
C ILE A 903 0.74 27.70 -21.45
N ARG A 904 2.01 28.03 -21.29
CA ARG A 904 2.44 29.38 -20.97
C ARG A 904 2.12 30.36 -22.13
N ASP A 905 2.22 29.93 -23.37
CA ASP A 905 1.84 30.73 -24.53
C ASP A 905 0.32 30.94 -24.59
N GLU A 906 -0.49 29.93 -24.24
CA GLU A 906 -1.94 30.10 -24.06
C GLU A 906 -2.24 31.13 -22.96
N ILE A 907 -1.52 31.13 -21.85
CA ILE A 907 -1.67 32.11 -20.77
C ILE A 907 -1.30 33.53 -21.26
N ARG A 908 -0.26 33.71 -22.09
CA ARG A 908 0.12 35.00 -22.69
C ARG A 908 -1.01 35.56 -23.58
N ARG A 909 -1.75 34.70 -24.27
CA ARG A 909 -2.93 35.13 -25.06
C ARG A 909 -4.06 35.64 -24.17
N ILE A 910 -4.24 35.06 -22.97
CA ILE A 910 -5.19 35.60 -21.97
C ILE A 910 -4.70 36.95 -21.43
N GLU A 911 -3.42 37.08 -21.11
CA GLU A 911 -2.78 38.33 -20.67
C GLU A 911 -2.92 39.43 -21.72
N ALA A 912 -2.86 39.08 -23.01
CA ALA A 912 -3.05 39.98 -24.13
C ALA A 912 -4.53 40.34 -24.41
N GLY A 913 -5.47 39.66 -23.72
CA GLY A 913 -6.91 39.88 -23.92
C GLY A 913 -7.50 39.22 -25.17
N GLU A 914 -6.78 38.30 -25.83
CA GLU A 914 -7.32 37.51 -26.93
C GLU A 914 -8.44 36.57 -26.47
N TRP A 915 -8.27 35.98 -25.26
CA TRP A 915 -9.26 35.14 -24.60
C TRP A 915 -9.72 35.78 -23.29
N PRO A 916 -11.03 35.70 -22.96
CA PRO A 916 -11.54 36.14 -21.67
C PRO A 916 -10.92 35.35 -20.51
N ARG A 917 -10.77 36.01 -19.35
CA ARG A 917 -10.21 35.34 -18.14
C ARG A 917 -11.11 34.23 -17.59
N ASP A 918 -12.41 34.35 -17.78
CA ASP A 918 -13.46 33.44 -17.29
C ASP A 918 -13.86 32.35 -18.32
N SER A 919 -13.40 32.47 -19.58
CA SER A 919 -13.66 31.45 -20.62
C SER A 919 -12.47 31.32 -21.56
N ASN A 920 -11.63 30.35 -21.35
CA ASN A 920 -10.43 30.06 -22.13
C ASN A 920 -10.08 28.57 -22.02
N PRO A 921 -9.13 28.05 -22.83
CA PRO A 921 -8.80 26.62 -22.81
C PRO A 921 -8.35 26.05 -21.44
N LEU A 922 -7.78 26.88 -20.55
CA LEU A 922 -7.31 26.41 -19.24
C LEU A 922 -8.45 26.29 -18.22
N VAL A 923 -9.31 27.34 -18.16
CA VAL A 923 -10.46 27.33 -17.22
C VAL A 923 -11.47 26.25 -17.57
N ASN A 924 -11.66 26.00 -18.88
CA ASN A 924 -12.61 25.00 -19.39
C ASN A 924 -12.01 23.57 -19.50
N ALA A 925 -10.71 23.39 -19.24
CA ALA A 925 -10.06 22.10 -19.27
C ALA A 925 -10.53 21.19 -18.09
N PRO A 926 -10.47 19.85 -18.27
CA PRO A 926 -10.09 19.15 -19.48
C PRO A 926 -11.25 18.99 -20.47
N HIS A 927 -10.92 18.86 -21.76
CA HIS A 927 -11.90 18.75 -22.85
C HIS A 927 -12.15 17.28 -23.21
N THR A 928 -13.39 16.83 -23.00
CA THR A 928 -13.80 15.47 -23.37
C THR A 928 -14.07 15.34 -24.87
N ALA A 929 -14.02 14.12 -25.41
CA ALA A 929 -14.42 13.86 -26.79
C ALA A 929 -15.85 14.35 -27.05
N ALA A 930 -16.78 14.11 -26.12
CA ALA A 930 -18.18 14.55 -26.23
C ALA A 930 -18.30 16.07 -26.29
N SER A 931 -17.55 16.83 -25.49
CA SER A 931 -17.62 18.30 -25.53
C SER A 931 -17.10 18.87 -26.85
N VAL A 932 -16.00 18.29 -27.38
CA VAL A 932 -15.38 18.77 -28.63
C VAL A 932 -16.23 18.42 -29.87
N THR A 933 -16.96 17.29 -29.84
CA THR A 933 -17.79 16.85 -30.97
C THR A 933 -19.25 17.33 -30.89
N ALA A 934 -19.63 18.05 -29.83
CA ALA A 934 -20.97 18.59 -29.67
C ALA A 934 -21.37 19.52 -30.83
N ASP A 935 -22.64 19.53 -31.24
CA ASP A 935 -23.12 20.34 -32.35
C ASP A 935 -22.91 21.86 -32.10
N VAL A 936 -23.07 22.28 -30.85
CA VAL A 936 -22.91 23.70 -30.44
C VAL A 936 -21.55 23.87 -29.74
N TRP A 937 -20.81 24.90 -30.16
CA TRP A 937 -19.56 25.29 -29.55
C TRP A 937 -19.61 26.78 -29.19
N THR A 938 -19.68 27.09 -27.91
CA THR A 938 -19.87 28.47 -27.42
C THR A 938 -18.59 29.12 -26.90
N HIS A 939 -17.48 28.38 -26.91
CA HIS A 939 -16.21 28.89 -26.38
C HIS A 939 -15.53 29.89 -27.35
N PRO A 940 -14.76 30.88 -26.85
CA PRO A 940 -14.10 31.89 -27.67
C PRO A 940 -12.82 31.39 -28.39
N TYR A 941 -12.53 30.11 -28.32
CA TYR A 941 -11.42 29.40 -28.96
C TYR A 941 -11.94 28.22 -29.80
N SER A 942 -11.13 27.74 -30.75
CA SER A 942 -11.55 26.69 -31.66
C SER A 942 -11.53 25.31 -31.00
N ARG A 943 -12.32 24.36 -31.56
CA ARG A 943 -12.27 22.94 -31.17
C ARG A 943 -10.88 22.33 -31.36
N THR A 944 -10.11 22.77 -32.33
CA THR A 944 -8.75 22.34 -32.57
C THR A 944 -7.82 22.79 -31.44
N GLU A 945 -7.92 24.03 -30.98
CA GLU A 945 -7.15 24.51 -29.81
C GLU A 945 -7.55 23.78 -28.52
N ALA A 946 -8.82 23.42 -28.38
CA ALA A 946 -9.28 22.60 -27.26
C ALA A 946 -8.66 21.20 -27.27
N ALA A 947 -8.82 20.50 -28.41
CA ALA A 947 -8.50 19.07 -28.53
C ALA A 947 -7.02 18.80 -28.86
N PHE A 948 -6.44 19.59 -29.72
CA PHE A 948 -5.09 19.36 -30.30
C PHE A 948 -4.24 20.62 -30.18
N PRO A 949 -3.93 21.09 -28.95
CA PRO A 949 -3.14 22.31 -28.75
C PRO A 949 -1.73 22.23 -29.37
N VAL A 950 -1.21 21.02 -29.55
CA VAL A 950 0.01 20.73 -30.32
C VAL A 950 -0.27 19.67 -31.38
N PRO A 951 0.41 19.73 -32.55
CA PRO A 951 0.14 18.81 -33.69
C PRO A 951 0.36 17.33 -33.38
N GLU A 952 1.31 17.01 -32.50
CA GLU A 952 1.73 15.64 -32.12
C GLU A 952 0.57 14.84 -31.50
N LEU A 953 -0.33 15.51 -30.80
CA LEU A 953 -1.50 14.89 -30.18
C LEU A 953 -2.49 14.26 -31.18
N LYS A 954 -2.42 14.61 -32.46
CA LYS A 954 -3.26 14.00 -33.50
C LYS A 954 -2.96 12.50 -33.72
N ARG A 955 -1.79 12.01 -33.27
CA ARG A 955 -1.40 10.61 -33.44
C ARG A 955 -1.85 9.68 -32.30
N GLY A 956 -2.08 10.22 -31.08
CA GLY A 956 -2.37 9.40 -29.90
C GLY A 956 -3.00 10.19 -28.77
N LYS A 957 -4.09 10.93 -29.06
CA LYS A 957 -4.80 11.72 -28.07
C LYS A 957 -5.41 10.81 -26.98
N TYR A 958 -5.04 11.09 -25.72
CA TYR A 958 -5.83 10.63 -24.59
C TYR A 958 -7.05 11.54 -24.44
N TRP A 959 -8.24 10.96 -24.38
CA TRP A 959 -9.48 11.68 -24.15
C TRP A 959 -9.91 11.50 -22.69
N PRO A 960 -9.95 12.57 -21.88
CA PRO A 960 -10.47 12.45 -20.52
C PRO A 960 -11.93 12.00 -20.55
N PRO A 961 -12.32 11.05 -19.70
CA PRO A 961 -13.68 10.52 -19.70
C PRO A 961 -14.72 11.52 -19.20
N VAL A 962 -14.30 12.47 -18.35
CA VAL A 962 -15.15 13.52 -17.76
C VAL A 962 -14.49 14.89 -17.90
N GLY A 963 -15.31 15.95 -17.92
CA GLY A 963 -14.85 17.33 -17.78
C GLY A 963 -14.39 17.64 -16.35
N ARG A 964 -14.14 18.93 -16.05
CA ARG A 964 -13.74 19.38 -14.71
C ARG A 964 -14.78 18.94 -13.67
N VAL A 965 -14.34 18.24 -12.65
CA VAL A 965 -15.23 17.72 -11.59
C VAL A 965 -15.57 18.82 -10.59
N ASP A 966 -16.87 18.96 -10.28
CA ASP A 966 -17.35 19.90 -9.26
C ASP A 966 -17.17 19.29 -7.85
N ASN A 967 -16.10 19.69 -7.20
CA ASN A 967 -15.78 19.25 -5.84
C ASN A 967 -16.76 19.79 -4.79
N VAL A 968 -17.30 21.00 -4.98
CA VAL A 968 -18.23 21.64 -4.05
C VAL A 968 -19.59 20.94 -4.08
N HIS A 969 -20.08 20.61 -5.27
CA HIS A 969 -21.30 19.82 -5.44
C HIS A 969 -21.17 18.46 -4.73
N GLY A 970 -20.08 17.74 -4.97
CA GLY A 970 -19.85 16.44 -4.35
C GLY A 970 -19.73 16.47 -2.82
N ASP A 971 -19.16 17.52 -2.24
CA ASP A 971 -19.09 17.66 -0.77
C ASP A 971 -20.44 18.02 -0.14
N ARG A 972 -21.29 18.75 -0.87
CA ARG A 972 -22.65 19.09 -0.41
C ARG A 972 -23.64 17.92 -0.56
N ASN A 973 -23.42 17.06 -1.57
CA ASN A 973 -24.29 15.94 -1.92
C ASN A 973 -23.52 14.62 -1.80
N LEU A 974 -23.02 14.32 -0.61
CA LEU A 974 -22.13 13.18 -0.40
C LEU A 974 -22.85 11.86 -0.69
N PHE A 975 -22.34 11.14 -1.71
CA PHE A 975 -22.81 9.80 -2.09
C PHE A 975 -21.57 8.94 -2.39
N CYS A 976 -21.40 7.79 -1.71
CA CYS A 976 -20.16 6.99 -1.71
C CYS A 976 -20.40 5.52 -2.02
N SER A 977 -21.37 5.22 -2.88
CA SER A 977 -21.67 3.88 -3.38
C SER A 977 -21.86 3.89 -4.90
N CYS A 978 -22.08 2.72 -5.50
CA CYS A 978 -22.32 2.60 -6.94
C CYS A 978 -23.51 3.46 -7.38
N VAL A 979 -23.33 4.19 -8.47
CA VAL A 979 -24.33 5.12 -9.00
C VAL A 979 -25.47 4.33 -9.62
N PRO A 980 -26.73 4.60 -9.28
CA PRO A 980 -27.86 3.98 -9.94
C PRO A 980 -27.80 4.14 -11.46
N VAL A 981 -28.11 3.08 -12.23
CA VAL A 981 -27.99 3.09 -13.71
C VAL A 981 -28.77 4.24 -14.33
N ALA A 982 -29.92 4.60 -13.77
CA ALA A 982 -30.74 5.73 -14.24
C ALA A 982 -30.01 7.09 -14.17
N ALA A 983 -29.02 7.26 -13.31
CA ALA A 983 -28.24 8.50 -13.20
C ALA A 983 -27.23 8.70 -14.34
N TRP A 984 -26.94 7.64 -15.11
CA TRP A 984 -26.11 7.68 -16.31
C TRP A 984 -26.93 7.93 -17.60
N ALA A 985 -28.25 7.87 -17.51
CA ALA A 985 -29.10 8.25 -18.65
C ALA A 985 -28.99 9.76 -18.89
N GLU A 986 -28.89 10.17 -20.15
CA GLU A 986 -28.93 11.62 -20.48
C GLU A 986 -30.23 12.23 -19.89
N PRO A 987 -30.16 13.43 -19.31
CA PRO A 987 -31.39 14.13 -18.91
C PRO A 987 -32.33 14.17 -20.11
N SER A 988 -33.54 13.62 -19.98
CA SER A 988 -34.54 13.77 -21.03
C SER A 988 -34.75 15.26 -21.27
N ALA A 989 -34.75 15.68 -22.52
CA ALA A 989 -34.92 17.08 -22.95
C ALA A 989 -36.27 17.73 -22.53
N ASP A 990 -37.04 17.06 -21.68
CA ASP A 990 -38.41 17.39 -21.28
C ASP A 990 -38.57 17.90 -19.84
N THR A 991 -37.50 18.45 -19.23
CA THR A 991 -37.66 19.19 -17.94
C THR A 991 -37.07 20.59 -18.05
N GLU A 992 -37.78 21.50 -18.70
CA GLU A 992 -37.78 22.93 -18.39
C GLU A 992 -38.80 23.25 -17.30
#